data_1d78705f553d07f534fd0bc95905536e
#
_entry.id   1d78705f553d07f534fd0bc95905536e
#
_cell.length_a   1.000
_cell.length_b   1.000
_cell.length_c   1.000
_cell.angle_alpha   90.00
_cell.angle_beta   90.00
_cell.angle_gamma   90.00
#
_symmetry.space_group_name_H-M   'P 1'
#
loop_
_entity.id
_entity.type
_entity.pdbx_description
1 polymer ?
#
loop_
_entity_poly.entity_id
_entity_poly.type
_entity_poly.pdbx_seq_one_letter_code
_entity_poly.pdbx_strand_id
1 'polypeptide(L)'
;MKRSILVSLVLLLSVLIAGAQDFKLNNSGYFNYEGVDAMAFDDFYPEGHQGGIAFIMNGKRVATNGDIRFDETPGQWQPVPKKLDRKVVGEKIITSLCFPDSSRHETGFNPMVYPDLQLFYTVSLEPSGKGFLVTVDLDRPIPEELVGKAGFNLEFFPGELFGKPWIMDDKAGIYPQQPNSPVIEQESYLDVSHGHFHNGKAPLADIDHLNAEGYSPFLADRIVAEPYAVGRTFTSRPDDPYSRLTIKTLTTDLKLYDGRMNHNNGWFVLRSEIPAGATKGAVQWYIEPSIVEGWVYKPVVQTSQVGYMPNQPKVAVIETDKKSVPLPTATLVKYEADGEKVAKVINVEEWQGNFLRYKYLKADFSDITESGLYAVKYGDSMSPIFNIAPDVYDRGVWQPVIEYFLPVQMCHMRVSEKYRVWHDACHMDDARLAVPGNHIDGYVQPENDMTKHEALDIIGNLNVGGWHDAGDFDLRVESQSGETYILSKAYEAFKPEIDATAIDQGNHVVEIHQPDGKNDILQQIEHGALTVVNGYLALGRLYRGIICNNLRQYVLLGDASAMTDGIIGNDDDRWVYTENNPNREMSTAANLAATARVLRGFNDTLAVHCENIAKEIFANAPEAPQEGRFARFRRMGKFQTAAELYQTTGDKQYFDYIVENWDLCVQAAGSCAWYLAPIEKEMSTQRKYRKQCAAFREALVKYREQLDKQSSETPYGVPYRPSIWGAGWDIQSFGYRHYFLAKNYPDIFAPDQVFNALNFVLGCHPGLNQQSFASGVGAQSATVGYGLNRADWSYIPGGVVSGTALIRPDFPELLVFPFLWQQVEYVLGGGSSHYMFLVLATRDLMTK
;
A
#
# COMPACT_ATOMS: atom_id res chain seq x y z
N MET A 1 25.29 -54.41 -9.51
CA MET A 1 24.66 -53.19 -8.97
C MET A 1 25.01 -51.86 -9.66
N LYS A 2 26.26 -51.59 -10.07
CA LYS A 2 26.62 -50.33 -10.79
C LYS A 2 26.06 -50.14 -12.20
N ARG A 3 25.69 -51.24 -12.92
CA ARG A 3 25.07 -51.12 -14.26
C ARG A 3 23.55 -50.87 -14.23
N SER A 4 22.86 -51.27 -13.19
CA SER A 4 21.41 -51.06 -13.04
C SER A 4 21.07 -49.59 -12.66
N ILE A 5 21.96 -48.91 -11.92
CA ILE A 5 21.79 -47.53 -11.56
C ILE A 5 21.98 -46.58 -12.76
N LEU A 6 22.91 -46.92 -13.67
CA LEU A 6 23.15 -46.13 -14.86
C LEU A 6 22.00 -46.24 -15.88
N VAL A 7 21.36 -47.38 -15.96
CA VAL A 7 20.21 -47.62 -16.87
C VAL A 7 18.94 -46.94 -16.31
N SER A 8 18.76 -46.92 -14.99
CA SER A 8 17.66 -46.18 -14.37
C SER A 8 17.81 -44.65 -14.51
N LEU A 9 19.04 -44.14 -14.41
CA LEU A 9 19.31 -42.69 -14.62
C LEU A 9 19.11 -42.27 -16.10
N VAL A 10 19.51 -43.12 -17.03
CA VAL A 10 19.32 -42.89 -18.48
C VAL A 10 17.86 -43.06 -18.89
N LEU A 11 17.11 -43.95 -18.27
CA LEU A 11 15.67 -44.08 -18.49
C LEU A 11 14.87 -42.93 -17.85
N LEU A 12 15.30 -42.35 -16.71
CA LEU A 12 14.71 -41.14 -16.19
C LEU A 12 15.00 -39.92 -17.08
N LEU A 13 16.22 -39.82 -17.64
CA LEU A 13 16.53 -38.73 -18.60
C LEU A 13 15.80 -38.91 -19.95
N SER A 14 15.51 -40.14 -20.37
CA SER A 14 14.83 -40.39 -21.66
C SER A 14 13.32 -40.23 -21.60
N VAL A 15 12.70 -40.26 -20.42
CA VAL A 15 11.26 -39.95 -20.24
C VAL A 15 11.01 -38.44 -20.24
N LEU A 16 12.04 -37.63 -20.00
CA LEU A 16 11.96 -36.15 -20.05
C LEU A 16 11.99 -35.56 -21.48
N ILE A 17 12.19 -36.37 -22.51
CA ILE A 17 12.29 -35.92 -23.93
C ILE A 17 10.99 -36.16 -24.73
N ALA A 18 9.98 -36.77 -24.16
CA ALA A 18 8.73 -37.02 -24.88
C ALA A 18 7.69 -35.93 -24.62
N GLY A 19 7.67 -34.92 -25.49
CA GLY A 19 6.63 -33.90 -25.56
C GLY A 19 6.94 -32.67 -24.73
N ALA A 20 7.87 -31.85 -25.21
CA ALA A 20 7.96 -30.46 -24.70
C ALA A 20 6.62 -29.77 -24.97
N GLN A 21 5.91 -29.40 -23.91
CA GLN A 21 4.84 -28.42 -24.05
C GLN A 21 5.47 -27.10 -24.52
N ASP A 22 4.75 -26.39 -25.37
CA ASP A 22 5.26 -25.20 -26.04
C ASP A 22 5.36 -23.95 -25.14
N PHE A 23 5.87 -24.07 -23.91
CA PHE A 23 6.21 -22.90 -23.11
C PHE A 23 7.26 -22.09 -23.83
N LYS A 24 6.87 -20.91 -24.29
CA LYS A 24 7.78 -20.00 -25.01
C LYS A 24 7.98 -18.73 -24.20
N LEU A 25 9.21 -18.25 -24.23
CA LEU A 25 9.50 -16.93 -23.69
C LEU A 25 8.84 -15.89 -24.59
N ASN A 26 7.99 -15.05 -24.01
CA ASN A 26 7.32 -13.97 -24.72
C ASN A 26 8.17 -12.69 -24.74
N ASN A 27 7.69 -11.69 -25.49
CA ASN A 27 8.36 -10.39 -25.60
C ASN A 27 8.40 -9.60 -24.26
N SER A 28 7.57 -9.98 -23.30
CA SER A 28 7.53 -9.38 -21.96
C SER A 28 8.49 -10.04 -20.97
N GLY A 29 9.21 -11.09 -21.41
CA GLY A 29 10.31 -11.69 -20.65
C GLY A 29 9.89 -12.81 -19.69
N TYR A 30 8.69 -13.38 -19.81
CA TYR A 30 8.25 -14.55 -19.06
C TYR A 30 7.76 -15.68 -19.98
N PHE A 31 7.75 -16.91 -19.46
CA PHE A 31 7.22 -18.05 -20.19
C PHE A 31 5.69 -18.04 -20.14
N ASN A 32 5.06 -18.29 -21.28
CA ASN A 32 3.60 -18.31 -21.39
C ASN A 32 3.13 -19.50 -22.24
N TYR A 33 2.08 -20.19 -21.78
CA TYR A 33 1.33 -21.19 -22.54
C TYR A 33 -0.05 -21.43 -21.91
N GLU A 34 -1.14 -21.35 -22.72
CA GLU A 34 -2.52 -21.73 -22.36
C GLU A 34 -2.97 -21.26 -20.94
N GLY A 35 -2.80 -19.96 -20.67
CA GLY A 35 -3.19 -19.37 -19.38
C GLY A 35 -2.22 -19.57 -18.23
N VAL A 36 -1.07 -20.21 -18.46
CA VAL A 36 -0.01 -20.36 -17.48
C VAL A 36 1.14 -19.42 -17.82
N ASP A 37 1.57 -18.61 -16.87
CA ASP A 37 2.76 -17.77 -16.92
C ASP A 37 3.74 -18.20 -15.83
N ALA A 38 5.01 -18.38 -16.20
CA ALA A 38 6.10 -18.60 -15.26
C ALA A 38 7.10 -17.44 -15.37
N MET A 39 7.27 -16.74 -14.26
CA MET A 39 8.04 -15.49 -14.16
C MET A 39 9.28 -15.71 -13.28
N ALA A 40 10.33 -14.92 -13.49
CA ALA A 40 11.54 -14.98 -12.69
C ALA A 40 12.12 -13.59 -12.46
N PHE A 41 12.02 -13.08 -11.27
CA PHE A 41 12.65 -11.86 -10.73
C PHE A 41 12.39 -10.56 -11.50
N ASP A 42 11.25 -10.42 -12.17
CA ASP A 42 10.88 -9.17 -12.86
C ASP A 42 10.18 -8.18 -11.94
N ASP A 43 9.47 -8.68 -10.94
CA ASP A 43 8.72 -7.90 -9.93
C ASP A 43 9.41 -7.88 -8.56
N PHE A 44 10.73 -7.91 -8.56
CA PHE A 44 11.52 -7.89 -7.33
C PHE A 44 11.38 -6.57 -6.58
N TYR A 45 10.76 -6.62 -5.41
CA TYR A 45 10.62 -5.47 -4.52
C TYR A 45 11.77 -5.41 -3.52
N PRO A 46 12.45 -4.27 -3.40
CA PRO A 46 13.63 -4.19 -2.53
C PRO A 46 13.33 -4.30 -1.03
N GLU A 47 12.09 -4.09 -0.60
CA GLU A 47 11.70 -4.05 0.82
C GLU A 47 10.76 -5.17 1.23
N GLY A 48 10.12 -5.80 0.28
CA GLY A 48 9.23 -6.92 0.53
C GLY A 48 9.81 -8.22 0.00
N HIS A 49 9.32 -9.34 0.49
CA HIS A 49 9.62 -10.66 -0.02
C HIS A 49 8.80 -10.99 -1.26
N GLN A 50 8.48 -9.99 -2.06
CA GLN A 50 7.66 -10.15 -3.26
C GLN A 50 8.52 -10.04 -4.51
N GLY A 51 9.14 -11.10 -4.84
CA GLY A 51 9.97 -11.25 -6.02
C GLY A 51 10.53 -12.65 -6.02
N GLY A 52 11.07 -13.08 -7.16
CA GLY A 52 11.59 -14.41 -7.32
C GLY A 52 10.91 -15.16 -8.44
N ILE A 53 10.77 -16.48 -8.31
CA ILE A 53 9.97 -17.27 -9.22
C ILE A 53 8.51 -17.16 -8.80
N ALA A 54 7.63 -16.89 -9.79
CA ALA A 54 6.20 -16.79 -9.58
C ALA A 54 5.44 -17.52 -10.71
N PHE A 55 4.25 -18.02 -10.37
CA PHE A 55 3.34 -18.68 -11.30
C PHE A 55 1.98 -17.98 -11.29
N ILE A 56 1.55 -17.54 -12.47
CA ILE A 56 0.21 -17.06 -12.73
C ILE A 56 -0.50 -18.16 -13.52
N MET A 57 -1.63 -18.61 -13.04
CA MET A 57 -2.42 -19.67 -13.68
C MET A 57 -3.86 -19.20 -13.85
N ASN A 58 -4.31 -19.19 -15.09
CA ASN A 58 -5.70 -18.89 -15.44
C ASN A 58 -6.20 -17.56 -14.84
N GLY A 59 -5.34 -16.52 -14.90
CA GLY A 59 -5.64 -15.19 -14.45
C GLY A 59 -5.46 -14.95 -12.93
N LYS A 60 -4.87 -15.91 -12.20
CA LYS A 60 -4.55 -15.77 -10.77
C LYS A 60 -3.09 -16.10 -10.50
N ARG A 61 -2.41 -15.31 -9.68
CA ARG A 61 -1.10 -15.66 -9.17
C ARG A 61 -1.25 -16.69 -8.06
N VAL A 62 -0.77 -17.91 -8.30
CA VAL A 62 -0.96 -19.06 -7.40
C VAL A 62 0.23 -19.27 -6.47
N ALA A 63 1.43 -18.87 -6.90
CA ALA A 63 2.66 -19.00 -6.12
C ALA A 63 3.63 -17.86 -6.45
N THR A 64 4.45 -17.46 -5.48
CA THR A 64 5.39 -16.35 -5.58
C THR A 64 6.61 -16.55 -4.69
N ASN A 65 7.53 -15.57 -4.68
CA ASN A 65 8.69 -15.51 -3.78
C ASN A 65 9.63 -16.71 -3.87
N GLY A 66 9.75 -17.30 -5.06
CA GLY A 66 10.67 -18.41 -5.33
C GLY A 66 12.13 -17.96 -5.23
N ASP A 67 12.70 -18.00 -4.01
CA ASP A 67 14.06 -17.54 -3.73
C ASP A 67 14.62 -18.18 -2.46
N ILE A 68 15.91 -17.91 -2.15
CA ILE A 68 16.57 -18.34 -0.93
C ILE A 68 16.09 -17.53 0.26
N ARG A 69 15.88 -18.23 1.38
CA ARG A 69 15.63 -17.64 2.71
C ARG A 69 16.59 -18.31 3.72
N PHE A 70 16.95 -17.57 4.77
CA PHE A 70 17.95 -18.02 5.75
C PHE A 70 17.38 -18.51 7.09
N ASP A 71 16.06 -18.43 7.27
CA ASP A 71 15.41 -18.93 8.48
C ASP A 71 14.73 -20.26 8.22
N GLU A 72 14.48 -21.02 9.27
CA GLU A 72 13.70 -22.27 9.16
C GLU A 72 12.28 -22.02 8.68
N THR A 73 11.65 -21.01 9.24
CA THR A 73 10.36 -20.48 8.77
C THR A 73 10.56 -19.03 8.39
N PRO A 74 10.38 -18.66 7.13
CA PRO A 74 10.68 -17.31 6.70
C PRO A 74 9.73 -16.30 7.33
N GLY A 75 10.30 -15.35 8.05
CA GLY A 75 9.62 -14.14 8.52
C GLY A 75 9.64 -13.03 7.45
N GLN A 76 8.94 -11.95 7.74
CA GLN A 76 8.86 -10.80 6.84
C GLN A 76 10.18 -10.00 6.79
N TRP A 77 10.91 -9.94 7.89
CA TRP A 77 12.05 -9.05 8.11
C TRP A 77 13.39 -9.73 7.85
N GLN A 78 13.43 -10.62 6.89
CA GLN A 78 14.69 -11.27 6.52
C GLN A 78 15.52 -10.40 5.60
N PRO A 79 16.85 -10.65 5.58
CA PRO A 79 17.72 -10.04 4.58
C PRO A 79 17.18 -10.27 3.16
N VAL A 80 17.10 -9.21 2.37
CA VAL A 80 16.69 -9.27 0.97
C VAL A 80 17.93 -9.31 0.08
N PRO A 81 18.02 -10.24 -0.88
CA PRO A 81 19.16 -10.27 -1.79
C PRO A 81 19.11 -9.12 -2.78
N LYS A 82 20.28 -8.71 -3.24
CA LYS A 82 20.43 -7.78 -4.35
C LYS A 82 20.41 -8.54 -5.67
N LYS A 83 19.50 -8.19 -6.56
CA LYS A 83 19.53 -8.64 -7.96
C LYS A 83 20.67 -7.94 -8.71
N LEU A 84 21.64 -8.73 -9.18
CA LEU A 84 22.80 -8.22 -9.91
C LEU A 84 22.58 -8.21 -11.43
N ASP A 85 22.05 -9.33 -11.95
CA ASP A 85 21.82 -9.51 -13.39
C ASP A 85 20.66 -10.49 -13.62
N ARG A 86 19.97 -10.31 -14.74
CA ARG A 86 18.97 -11.25 -15.25
C ARG A 86 19.15 -11.38 -16.76
N LYS A 87 19.47 -12.56 -17.22
CA LYS A 87 19.70 -12.84 -18.62
C LYS A 87 18.95 -14.06 -19.11
N VAL A 88 18.72 -14.12 -20.40
CA VAL A 88 18.15 -15.26 -21.11
C VAL A 88 19.24 -15.92 -21.94
N VAL A 89 19.43 -17.22 -21.77
CA VAL A 89 20.39 -18.03 -22.52
C VAL A 89 19.64 -19.20 -23.16
N GLY A 90 19.36 -19.11 -24.44
CA GLY A 90 18.43 -20.04 -25.09
C GLY A 90 17.02 -19.87 -24.54
N GLU A 91 16.44 -20.93 -24.03
CA GLU A 91 15.13 -20.94 -23.36
C GLU A 91 15.24 -20.93 -21.82
N LYS A 92 16.35 -20.50 -21.28
CA LYS A 92 16.61 -20.46 -19.84
C LYS A 92 16.77 -19.02 -19.34
N ILE A 93 16.00 -18.66 -18.33
CA ILE A 93 16.19 -17.42 -17.56
C ILE A 93 17.16 -17.73 -16.43
N ILE A 94 18.21 -16.90 -16.28
CA ILE A 94 19.20 -17.00 -15.22
C ILE A 94 19.26 -15.65 -14.51
N THR A 95 18.96 -15.64 -13.22
CA THR A 95 19.08 -14.44 -12.38
C THR A 95 20.21 -14.61 -11.38
N SER A 96 21.12 -13.64 -11.35
CA SER A 96 22.24 -13.59 -10.41
C SER A 96 21.90 -12.65 -9.25
N LEU A 97 22.13 -13.12 -8.04
CA LEU A 97 21.80 -12.42 -6.80
C LEU A 97 22.97 -12.50 -5.83
N CYS A 98 22.99 -11.64 -4.84
CA CYS A 98 23.96 -11.68 -3.75
C CYS A 98 23.35 -11.29 -2.41
N PHE A 99 23.89 -11.85 -1.33
CA PHE A 99 23.65 -11.46 0.05
C PHE A 99 24.96 -10.99 0.71
N PRO A 100 24.90 -9.93 1.56
CA PRO A 100 23.76 -9.03 1.73
C PRO A 100 23.60 -8.06 0.56
N ASP A 101 22.51 -7.33 0.53
CA ASP A 101 22.44 -6.09 -0.26
C ASP A 101 23.19 -4.99 0.51
N SER A 102 24.48 -4.84 0.24
CA SER A 102 25.34 -3.87 0.93
C SER A 102 24.90 -2.40 0.72
N SER A 103 24.08 -2.12 -0.29
CA SER A 103 23.54 -0.77 -0.50
C SER A 103 22.45 -0.40 0.51
N ARG A 104 21.95 -1.37 1.26
CA ARG A 104 20.92 -1.22 2.30
C ARG A 104 21.45 -1.44 3.71
N HIS A 105 22.71 -1.83 3.83
CA HIS A 105 23.35 -2.13 5.09
C HIS A 105 23.40 -0.89 5.99
N GLU A 106 22.85 -0.97 7.19
CA GLU A 106 22.76 0.09 8.23
C GLU A 106 22.06 1.39 7.83
N THR A 107 21.77 1.59 6.54
CA THR A 107 21.15 2.82 6.03
C THR A 107 19.83 2.56 5.31
N GLY A 108 19.39 1.32 5.25
CA GLY A 108 18.15 0.92 4.63
C GLY A 108 16.92 1.33 5.43
N PHE A 109 15.77 1.04 4.88
CA PHE A 109 14.47 1.23 5.52
C PHE A 109 14.39 0.46 6.85
N ASN A 110 15.02 -0.69 6.91
CA ASN A 110 15.01 -1.63 8.00
C ASN A 110 16.32 -1.55 8.79
N PRO A 111 16.34 -1.49 10.13
CA PRO A 111 17.56 -1.45 10.94
C PRO A 111 18.31 -2.78 11.00
N MET A 112 17.88 -3.80 10.23
CA MET A 112 18.58 -5.09 10.21
C MET A 112 20.01 -4.95 9.70
N VAL A 113 20.96 -5.36 10.51
CA VAL A 113 22.33 -5.60 10.07
C VAL A 113 22.35 -6.98 9.41
N TYR A 114 22.52 -6.99 8.09
CA TYR A 114 22.60 -8.24 7.36
C TYR A 114 23.89 -8.97 7.71
N PRO A 115 23.87 -10.31 7.89
CA PRO A 115 25.09 -11.07 8.06
C PRO A 115 26.03 -10.82 6.86
N ASP A 116 27.32 -10.59 7.12
CA ASP A 116 28.31 -10.39 6.05
C ASP A 116 28.64 -11.72 5.36
N LEU A 117 27.65 -12.25 4.65
CA LEU A 117 27.76 -13.56 4.00
C LEU A 117 28.63 -13.52 2.75
N GLN A 118 28.66 -12.41 2.02
CA GLN A 118 29.33 -12.32 0.73
C GLN A 118 28.97 -13.48 -0.21
N LEU A 119 27.73 -13.95 -0.13
CA LEU A 119 27.23 -15.11 -0.87
C LEU A 119 26.64 -14.68 -2.21
N PHE A 120 27.20 -15.16 -3.30
CA PHE A 120 26.68 -14.99 -4.65
C PHE A 120 26.02 -16.28 -5.11
N TYR A 121 24.83 -16.16 -5.73
CA TYR A 121 24.11 -17.32 -6.22
C TYR A 121 23.32 -16.98 -7.48
N THR A 122 22.85 -18.01 -8.16
CA THR A 122 21.94 -17.87 -9.29
C THR A 122 20.71 -18.74 -9.09
N VAL A 123 19.57 -18.20 -9.50
CA VAL A 123 18.33 -18.97 -9.65
C VAL A 123 18.00 -19.00 -11.12
N SER A 124 17.82 -20.18 -11.66
CA SER A 124 17.48 -20.36 -13.06
C SER A 124 16.13 -21.06 -13.22
N LEU A 125 15.41 -20.68 -14.26
CA LEU A 125 14.11 -21.20 -14.65
C LEU A 125 14.18 -21.59 -16.14
N GLU A 126 13.90 -22.85 -16.46
CA GLU A 126 13.88 -23.35 -17.82
C GLU A 126 12.72 -24.32 -18.08
N PRO A 127 12.06 -24.28 -19.25
CA PRO A 127 11.05 -25.25 -19.61
C PRO A 127 11.65 -26.65 -19.67
N SER A 128 10.93 -27.64 -19.13
CA SER A 128 11.33 -29.05 -19.15
C SER A 128 10.09 -29.93 -19.18
N GLY A 129 9.89 -30.71 -20.24
CA GLY A 129 8.71 -31.55 -20.40
C GLY A 129 7.42 -30.73 -20.28
N LYS A 130 6.55 -31.10 -19.33
CA LYS A 130 5.27 -30.42 -19.05
C LYS A 130 5.36 -29.28 -18.05
N GLY A 131 6.55 -28.91 -17.60
CA GLY A 131 6.75 -27.92 -16.58
C GLY A 131 8.07 -27.20 -16.70
N PHE A 132 8.66 -26.86 -15.55
CA PHE A 132 9.86 -26.07 -15.45
C PHE A 132 10.86 -26.73 -14.50
N LEU A 133 12.14 -26.65 -14.86
CA LEU A 133 13.23 -26.97 -13.96
C LEU A 133 13.71 -25.65 -13.32
N VAL A 134 13.66 -25.59 -12.00
CA VAL A 134 14.28 -24.54 -11.19
C VAL A 134 15.58 -25.08 -10.66
N THR A 135 16.67 -24.32 -10.81
CA THR A 135 18.00 -24.70 -10.27
C THR A 135 18.62 -23.52 -9.52
N VAL A 136 19.08 -23.80 -8.32
CA VAL A 136 19.85 -22.86 -7.48
C VAL A 136 21.30 -23.30 -7.49
N ASP A 137 22.19 -22.42 -7.92
CA ASP A 137 23.64 -22.59 -7.86
C ASP A 137 24.25 -21.54 -6.93
N LEU A 138 25.14 -21.95 -6.05
CA LEU A 138 25.88 -21.07 -5.16
C LEU A 138 27.33 -20.95 -5.64
N ASP A 139 27.96 -19.80 -5.42
CA ASP A 139 29.40 -19.59 -5.71
C ASP A 139 30.30 -20.36 -4.72
N ARG A 140 29.82 -20.56 -3.50
CA ARG A 140 30.45 -21.32 -2.42
C ARG A 140 29.40 -21.96 -1.53
N PRO A 141 29.75 -22.95 -0.72
CA PRO A 141 28.84 -23.52 0.28
C PRO A 141 28.34 -22.46 1.26
N ILE A 142 27.12 -22.63 1.76
CA ILE A 142 26.60 -21.80 2.85
C ILE A 142 27.45 -22.03 4.11
N PRO A 143 27.57 -21.00 5.00
CA PRO A 143 28.22 -21.17 6.31
C PRO A 143 27.59 -22.27 7.16
N GLU A 144 28.38 -22.89 8.04
CA GLU A 144 27.93 -24.03 8.85
C GLU A 144 26.73 -23.65 9.75
N GLU A 145 26.71 -22.43 10.28
CA GLU A 145 25.65 -21.88 11.12
C GLU A 145 24.30 -21.71 10.41
N LEU A 146 24.30 -21.70 9.07
CA LEU A 146 23.10 -21.61 8.24
C LEU A 146 22.63 -22.96 7.70
N VAL A 147 23.38 -24.04 7.95
CA VAL A 147 22.95 -25.39 7.58
C VAL A 147 21.72 -25.77 8.39
N GLY A 148 20.67 -26.22 7.71
CA GLY A 148 19.36 -26.51 8.32
C GLY A 148 18.45 -25.27 8.46
N LYS A 149 19.00 -24.05 8.22
CA LYS A 149 18.24 -22.79 8.24
C LYS A 149 18.04 -22.24 6.83
N ALA A 150 19.09 -22.18 6.04
CA ALA A 150 19.00 -21.68 4.66
C ALA A 150 18.26 -22.66 3.74
N GLY A 151 17.32 -22.17 2.96
CA GLY A 151 16.55 -22.97 2.02
C GLY A 151 15.98 -22.17 0.86
N PHE A 152 15.58 -22.87 -0.19
CA PHE A 152 14.80 -22.28 -1.28
C PHE A 152 13.31 -22.44 -0.98
N ASN A 153 12.57 -21.36 -1.05
CA ASN A 153 11.13 -21.31 -0.77
C ASN A 153 10.31 -21.08 -2.02
N LEU A 154 9.04 -21.43 -1.94
CA LEU A 154 7.96 -20.93 -2.77
C LEU A 154 6.74 -20.72 -1.87
N GLU A 155 6.09 -19.59 -2.00
CA GLU A 155 5.04 -19.12 -1.10
C GLU A 155 3.68 -19.07 -1.80
N PHE A 156 2.62 -19.39 -1.04
CA PHE A 156 1.25 -19.54 -1.55
C PHE A 156 0.29 -18.64 -0.75
N PHE A 157 -0.66 -18.03 -1.44
CA PHE A 157 -1.61 -17.09 -0.87
C PHE A 157 -2.70 -17.77 -0.03
N PRO A 158 -2.79 -17.53 1.29
CA PRO A 158 -3.69 -18.26 2.16
C PRO A 158 -5.17 -18.13 1.80
N GLY A 159 -5.63 -16.91 1.48
CA GLY A 159 -7.04 -16.64 1.20
C GLY A 159 -7.62 -17.45 0.04
N GLU A 160 -6.81 -17.74 -0.95
CA GLU A 160 -7.20 -18.58 -2.09
C GLU A 160 -7.19 -20.08 -1.74
N LEU A 161 -6.55 -20.46 -0.64
CA LEU A 161 -6.29 -21.85 -0.26
C LEU A 161 -7.12 -22.36 0.92
N PHE A 162 -7.73 -21.50 1.73
CA PHE A 162 -8.52 -21.94 2.88
C PHE A 162 -9.57 -22.97 2.52
N GLY A 163 -9.55 -24.11 3.23
CA GLY A 163 -10.44 -25.23 2.99
C GLY A 163 -10.11 -26.06 1.74
N LYS A 164 -8.99 -25.80 1.07
CA LYS A 164 -8.56 -26.50 -0.15
C LYS A 164 -7.55 -27.59 0.17
N PRO A 165 -7.51 -28.66 -0.64
CA PRO A 165 -6.63 -29.78 -0.38
C PRO A 165 -5.19 -29.58 -0.88
N TRP A 166 -4.27 -30.26 -0.21
CA TRP A 166 -2.90 -30.51 -0.66
C TRP A 166 -2.53 -31.97 -0.47
N ILE A 167 -1.56 -32.44 -1.25
CA ILE A 167 -1.00 -33.82 -1.16
C ILE A 167 0.51 -33.70 -1.15
N MET A 168 1.17 -34.43 -0.27
CA MET A 168 2.62 -34.61 -0.25
C MET A 168 2.95 -36.09 -0.08
N ASP A 169 3.42 -36.70 -1.17
CA ASP A 169 3.61 -38.16 -1.30
C ASP A 169 2.34 -38.95 -0.90
N ASP A 170 2.37 -39.64 0.24
CA ASP A 170 1.24 -40.40 0.79
C ASP A 170 0.41 -39.66 1.82
N LYS A 171 0.81 -38.42 2.18
CA LYS A 171 0.08 -37.55 3.09
C LYS A 171 -0.84 -36.61 2.34
N ALA A 172 -2.00 -36.35 2.90
CA ALA A 172 -2.95 -35.37 2.38
C ALA A 172 -3.48 -34.50 3.53
N GLY A 173 -3.80 -33.25 3.21
CA GLY A 173 -4.37 -32.33 4.17
C GLY A 173 -5.19 -31.24 3.51
N ILE A 174 -5.73 -30.37 4.34
CA ILE A 174 -6.51 -29.18 3.96
C ILE A 174 -5.79 -27.98 4.52
N TYR A 175 -5.63 -26.93 3.71
CA TYR A 175 -5.11 -25.65 4.20
C TYR A 175 -6.09 -25.04 5.21
N PRO A 176 -5.68 -24.84 6.46
CA PRO A 176 -6.59 -24.37 7.49
C PRO A 176 -6.81 -22.85 7.38
N GLN A 177 -8.02 -22.42 7.68
CA GLN A 177 -8.32 -20.99 7.80
C GLN A 177 -7.60 -20.39 9.01
N GLN A 178 -7.72 -21.04 10.17
CA GLN A 178 -7.02 -20.63 11.38
C GLN A 178 -5.64 -21.30 11.45
N PRO A 179 -4.55 -20.58 11.73
CA PRO A 179 -3.23 -21.17 11.96
C PRO A 179 -3.30 -22.26 13.04
N ASN A 180 -2.74 -23.44 12.78
CA ASN A 180 -2.86 -24.60 13.66
C ASN A 180 -1.72 -25.60 13.56
N SER A 181 -0.56 -25.21 13.00
CA SER A 181 0.61 -26.09 13.02
C SER A 181 1.05 -26.36 14.45
N PRO A 182 1.56 -27.56 14.78
CA PRO A 182 2.40 -27.73 15.94
C PRO A 182 3.58 -26.77 15.90
N VAL A 183 4.08 -26.42 17.07
CA VAL A 183 5.22 -25.53 17.20
C VAL A 183 6.32 -26.18 18.03
N ILE A 184 7.56 -25.85 17.73
CA ILE A 184 8.73 -26.24 18.51
C ILE A 184 9.46 -25.00 18.97
N GLU A 185 10.05 -25.07 20.16
CA GLU A 185 10.99 -24.07 20.64
C GLU A 185 12.37 -24.37 20.08
N GLN A 186 13.02 -23.37 19.49
CA GLN A 186 14.38 -23.47 19.02
C GLN A 186 15.33 -22.67 19.90
N GLU A 187 16.57 -23.11 20.01
CA GLU A 187 17.66 -22.21 20.43
C GLU A 187 17.78 -21.13 19.34
N SER A 188 17.44 -19.94 19.74
CA SER A 188 17.25 -18.83 18.86
C SER A 188 18.60 -18.36 18.27
N TYR A 189 18.79 -18.54 16.98
CA TYR A 189 19.82 -17.81 16.28
C TYR A 189 19.47 -16.30 16.18
N LEU A 190 18.27 -15.93 16.54
CA LEU A 190 17.75 -14.56 16.61
C LEU A 190 18.48 -13.69 17.64
N ASP A 191 19.15 -14.29 18.63
CA ASP A 191 20.04 -13.54 19.52
C ASP A 191 21.11 -12.76 18.73
N VAL A 192 21.50 -13.24 17.58
CA VAL A 192 22.43 -12.55 16.68
C VAL A 192 21.74 -11.42 15.92
N SER A 193 20.53 -11.64 15.41
CA SER A 193 19.80 -10.62 14.66
C SER A 193 19.25 -9.52 15.57
N HIS A 194 18.75 -9.86 16.75
CA HIS A 194 18.24 -8.88 17.70
C HIS A 194 19.33 -7.99 18.30
N GLY A 195 20.54 -8.51 18.48
CA GLY A 195 21.66 -7.70 18.89
C GLY A 195 21.98 -6.55 17.95
N HIS A 196 21.56 -6.65 16.70
CA HIS A 196 21.77 -5.62 15.70
C HIS A 196 20.69 -4.54 15.68
N PHE A 197 19.46 -4.84 16.12
CA PHE A 197 18.37 -3.86 16.16
C PHE A 197 18.57 -2.78 17.22
N HIS A 198 19.44 -3.00 18.19
CA HIS A 198 19.66 -2.12 19.33
C HIS A 198 21.11 -1.69 19.49
N ASN A 199 21.80 -1.38 18.40
CA ASN A 199 23.21 -0.98 18.48
C ASN A 199 24.06 -1.95 19.32
N GLY A 200 23.83 -3.25 19.16
CA GLY A 200 24.55 -4.31 19.86
C GLY A 200 23.99 -4.69 21.24
N LYS A 201 22.87 -4.16 21.66
CA LYS A 201 22.19 -4.63 22.88
C LYS A 201 21.27 -5.79 22.53
N ALA A 202 21.29 -6.83 23.33
CA ALA A 202 20.35 -7.94 23.23
C ALA A 202 19.01 -7.52 23.85
N PRO A 203 17.92 -7.41 23.09
CA PRO A 203 16.66 -6.84 23.58
C PRO A 203 15.80 -7.80 24.39
N LEU A 204 16.15 -9.08 24.46
CA LEU A 204 15.32 -10.10 25.13
C LEU A 204 15.08 -9.78 26.61
N ALA A 205 16.10 -9.28 27.32
CA ALA A 205 15.96 -8.91 28.72
C ALA A 205 15.04 -7.70 28.93
N ASP A 206 14.95 -6.84 27.90
CA ASP A 206 14.21 -5.59 28.00
C ASP A 206 12.71 -5.77 27.69
N ILE A 207 12.32 -6.91 27.09
CA ILE A 207 10.96 -7.16 26.65
C ILE A 207 10.20 -8.13 27.56
N ASP A 208 10.90 -9.05 28.20
CA ASP A 208 10.28 -10.05 29.07
C ASP A 208 9.42 -9.40 30.19
N HIS A 209 9.77 -8.24 30.66
CA HIS A 209 9.03 -7.55 31.70
C HIS A 209 7.72 -6.90 31.21
N LEU A 210 7.62 -6.58 29.92
CA LEU A 210 6.43 -5.98 29.34
C LEU A 210 5.27 -6.95 29.21
N ASN A 211 5.57 -8.22 29.12
CA ASN A 211 4.59 -9.25 28.85
C ASN A 211 4.27 -10.09 30.09
N ALA A 212 4.79 -9.78 31.23
CA ALA A 212 4.52 -10.43 32.51
C ALA A 212 4.26 -11.94 32.39
N GLU A 213 3.13 -12.29 31.84
CA GLU A 213 2.74 -13.64 31.45
C GLU A 213 2.10 -13.56 30.07
N GLY A 214 2.73 -14.13 29.08
CA GLY A 214 2.09 -14.21 27.76
C GLY A 214 3.07 -14.07 26.60
N TYR A 215 2.54 -13.61 25.52
CA TYR A 215 3.24 -13.54 24.25
C TYR A 215 4.26 -12.40 24.22
N SER A 216 5.54 -12.76 24.10
CA SER A 216 6.61 -11.83 23.80
C SER A 216 6.92 -11.89 22.29
N PRO A 217 6.94 -10.80 21.57
CA PRO A 217 7.27 -10.79 20.15
C PRO A 217 8.64 -11.38 19.85
N PHE A 218 9.61 -11.16 20.73
CA PHE A 218 10.96 -11.66 20.54
C PHE A 218 11.12 -13.12 21.01
N LEU A 219 10.37 -13.53 21.99
CA LEU A 219 10.31 -14.94 22.40
C LEU A 219 9.54 -15.79 21.38
N ALA A 220 8.54 -15.19 20.70
CA ALA A 220 7.81 -15.89 19.64
C ALA A 220 8.71 -16.31 18.47
N ASP A 221 9.79 -15.61 18.23
CA ASP A 221 10.77 -15.98 17.21
C ASP A 221 11.54 -17.26 17.56
N ARG A 222 11.52 -17.69 18.82
CA ARG A 222 12.01 -19.00 19.26
C ARG A 222 11.01 -20.12 19.02
N ILE A 223 9.75 -19.77 18.82
CA ILE A 223 8.67 -20.72 18.58
C ILE A 223 8.40 -20.72 17.08
N VAL A 224 8.80 -21.79 16.42
CA VAL A 224 8.61 -21.94 14.98
C VAL A 224 7.64 -23.05 14.66
N ALA A 225 6.95 -22.93 13.54
CA ALA A 225 6.04 -23.95 13.08
C ALA A 225 6.80 -25.23 12.68
N GLU A 226 6.31 -26.37 13.10
CA GLU A 226 6.66 -27.64 12.46
C GLU A 226 6.03 -27.73 11.08
N PRO A 227 6.69 -28.38 10.10
CA PRO A 227 6.07 -28.60 8.81
C PRO A 227 4.86 -29.53 8.93
N TYR A 228 3.77 -29.23 8.23
CA TYR A 228 2.62 -30.14 8.10
C TYR A 228 3.00 -31.48 7.50
N ALA A 229 3.92 -31.44 6.53
CA ALA A 229 4.39 -32.61 5.85
C ALA A 229 5.82 -32.41 5.33
N VAL A 230 6.52 -33.55 5.20
CA VAL A 230 7.84 -33.66 4.58
C VAL A 230 7.77 -34.78 3.54
N GLY A 231 8.24 -34.53 2.32
CA GLY A 231 8.18 -35.50 1.23
C GLY A 231 8.96 -35.07 -0.02
N ARG A 232 8.77 -35.78 -1.10
CA ARG A 232 9.50 -35.57 -2.38
C ARG A 232 8.64 -34.97 -3.47
N THR A 233 7.34 -35.14 -3.38
CA THR A 233 6.38 -34.63 -4.36
C THR A 233 5.24 -33.95 -3.63
N PHE A 234 5.01 -32.68 -3.93
CA PHE A 234 3.93 -31.87 -3.38
C PHE A 234 2.97 -31.44 -4.48
N THR A 235 1.67 -31.50 -4.22
CA THR A 235 0.64 -30.97 -5.09
C THR A 235 -0.30 -30.08 -4.30
N SER A 236 -0.32 -28.79 -4.64
CA SER A 236 -1.34 -27.85 -4.20
C SER A 236 -2.56 -27.93 -5.11
N ARG A 237 -3.77 -27.85 -4.56
CA ARG A 237 -5.04 -27.85 -5.29
C ARG A 237 -5.21 -29.05 -6.23
N PRO A 238 -5.03 -30.30 -5.77
CA PRO A 238 -5.29 -31.46 -6.61
C PRO A 238 -6.75 -31.54 -7.12
N ASP A 239 -7.67 -30.84 -6.47
CA ASP A 239 -9.10 -30.73 -6.79
C ASP A 239 -9.42 -29.81 -7.97
N ASP A 240 -8.52 -28.89 -8.32
CA ASP A 240 -8.80 -27.82 -9.27
C ASP A 240 -7.76 -27.73 -10.40
N PRO A 241 -8.09 -28.12 -11.62
CA PRO A 241 -7.16 -28.07 -12.74
C PRO A 241 -6.76 -26.62 -13.12
N TYR A 242 -7.50 -25.60 -12.69
CA TYR A 242 -7.17 -24.19 -12.97
C TYR A 242 -6.07 -23.63 -12.06
N SER A 243 -5.81 -24.27 -10.93
CA SER A 243 -4.81 -23.80 -9.95
C SER A 243 -3.87 -24.89 -9.44
N ARG A 244 -3.99 -26.12 -9.96
CA ARG A 244 -3.16 -27.24 -9.50
C ARG A 244 -1.70 -27.06 -9.91
N LEU A 245 -0.82 -27.05 -8.91
CA LEU A 245 0.62 -26.95 -9.09
C LEU A 245 1.30 -28.13 -8.39
N THR A 246 2.06 -28.93 -9.15
CA THR A 246 2.82 -30.07 -8.63
C THR A 246 4.31 -29.74 -8.62
N ILE A 247 4.97 -29.98 -7.50
CA ILE A 247 6.39 -29.69 -7.31
C ILE A 247 7.10 -30.96 -6.84
N LYS A 248 8.17 -31.33 -7.55
CA LYS A 248 9.03 -32.48 -7.22
C LYS A 248 10.42 -31.96 -6.94
N THR A 249 10.99 -32.35 -5.80
CA THR A 249 12.39 -32.07 -5.54
C THR A 249 13.29 -33.16 -6.13
N LEU A 250 14.43 -32.73 -6.67
CA LEU A 250 15.51 -33.59 -7.15
C LEU A 250 16.70 -33.61 -6.18
N THR A 251 16.64 -32.81 -5.13
CA THR A 251 17.70 -32.66 -4.11
C THR A 251 17.19 -33.05 -2.71
N THR A 252 17.14 -32.10 -1.77
CA THR A 252 16.63 -32.27 -0.41
C THR A 252 15.11 -32.33 -0.38
N ASP A 253 14.55 -32.88 0.68
CA ASP A 253 13.10 -33.02 0.83
C ASP A 253 12.37 -31.67 0.82
N LEU A 254 11.12 -31.70 0.40
CA LEU A 254 10.17 -30.62 0.50
C LEU A 254 9.55 -30.61 1.91
N LYS A 255 9.42 -29.45 2.49
CA LYS A 255 8.72 -29.21 3.77
C LYS A 255 7.60 -28.21 3.53
N LEU A 256 6.37 -28.51 3.96
CA LEU A 256 5.22 -27.60 3.87
C LEU A 256 4.92 -27.00 5.23
N TYR A 257 4.94 -25.68 5.33
CA TYR A 257 4.70 -24.92 6.55
C TYR A 257 3.47 -24.01 6.45
N ASP A 258 2.87 -23.71 7.60
CA ASP A 258 2.00 -22.56 7.78
C ASP A 258 2.83 -21.37 8.28
N GLY A 259 3.26 -20.51 7.37
CA GLY A 259 4.09 -19.37 7.71
C GLY A 259 3.39 -18.32 8.60
N ARG A 260 2.05 -18.36 8.71
CA ARG A 260 1.28 -17.51 9.61
C ARG A 260 1.50 -17.81 11.10
N MET A 261 2.03 -19.01 11.41
CA MET A 261 2.48 -19.37 12.76
C MET A 261 3.76 -18.62 13.15
N ASN A 262 4.50 -18.13 12.16
CA ASN A 262 5.63 -17.25 12.36
C ASN A 262 5.16 -15.84 12.05
N HIS A 263 5.12 -14.98 13.05
CA HIS A 263 4.54 -13.64 12.92
C HIS A 263 5.13 -12.89 11.72
N ASN A 264 4.34 -12.02 11.14
CA ASN A 264 4.67 -11.26 9.92
C ASN A 264 4.86 -12.08 8.64
N ASN A 265 4.67 -13.39 8.65
CA ASN A 265 4.56 -14.17 7.43
C ASN A 265 3.11 -14.58 7.19
N GLY A 266 2.50 -14.02 6.17
CA GLY A 266 1.10 -14.29 5.83
C GLY A 266 0.86 -15.50 4.94
N TRP A 267 1.86 -16.38 4.68
CA TRP A 267 1.87 -17.35 3.60
C TRP A 267 1.84 -18.81 4.08
N PHE A 268 1.37 -19.72 3.21
CA PHE A 268 1.82 -21.10 3.27
C PHE A 268 3.13 -21.21 2.49
N VAL A 269 4.09 -21.94 3.02
CA VAL A 269 5.46 -22.01 2.50
C VAL A 269 5.86 -23.44 2.17
N LEU A 270 6.27 -23.67 0.92
CA LEU A 270 6.98 -24.88 0.54
C LEU A 270 8.48 -24.60 0.49
N ARG A 271 9.30 -25.45 1.09
CA ARG A 271 10.73 -25.20 1.28
C ARG A 271 11.57 -26.45 1.05
N SER A 272 12.75 -26.30 0.49
CA SER A 272 13.85 -27.27 0.54
C SER A 272 15.10 -26.63 1.12
N GLU A 273 15.71 -27.26 2.11
CA GLU A 273 16.96 -26.81 2.71
C GLU A 273 18.14 -26.96 1.74
N ILE A 274 19.09 -26.05 1.83
CA ILE A 274 20.35 -26.12 1.09
C ILE A 274 21.27 -27.11 1.80
N PRO A 275 21.75 -28.18 1.15
CA PRO A 275 22.64 -29.15 1.78
C PRO A 275 24.00 -28.55 2.13
N ALA A 276 24.58 -29.00 3.25
CA ALA A 276 25.94 -28.63 3.61
C ALA A 276 26.94 -28.96 2.49
N GLY A 277 27.80 -28.04 2.15
CA GLY A 277 28.82 -28.20 1.11
C GLY A 277 28.29 -28.11 -0.33
N ALA A 278 26.99 -27.93 -0.54
CA ALA A 278 26.42 -27.82 -1.89
C ALA A 278 26.79 -26.49 -2.56
N THR A 279 27.03 -26.55 -3.88
CA THR A 279 27.27 -25.39 -4.73
C THR A 279 26.50 -25.49 -6.03
N LYS A 280 26.76 -26.47 -6.87
CA LYS A 280 26.07 -26.68 -8.14
C LYS A 280 24.82 -27.56 -7.94
N GLY A 281 23.68 -27.06 -8.46
CA GLY A 281 22.41 -27.73 -8.25
C GLY A 281 22.07 -27.89 -6.78
N ALA A 282 22.42 -26.92 -5.94
CA ALA A 282 22.22 -26.98 -4.49
C ALA A 282 20.76 -27.26 -4.12
N VAL A 283 19.83 -26.64 -4.88
CA VAL A 283 18.43 -27.01 -4.91
C VAL A 283 17.99 -27.16 -6.35
N GLN A 284 17.26 -28.23 -6.64
CA GLN A 284 16.63 -28.45 -7.92
C GLN A 284 15.19 -28.93 -7.72
N TRP A 285 14.25 -28.17 -8.32
CA TRP A 285 12.83 -28.49 -8.31
C TRP A 285 12.31 -28.63 -9.74
N TYR A 286 11.50 -29.64 -9.97
CA TYR A 286 10.66 -29.74 -11.16
C TYR A 286 9.25 -29.29 -10.79
N ILE A 287 8.77 -28.22 -11.43
CA ILE A 287 7.47 -27.60 -11.15
C ILE A 287 6.57 -27.80 -12.36
N GLU A 288 5.44 -28.48 -12.18
CA GLU A 288 4.48 -28.82 -13.22
C GLU A 288 3.13 -28.14 -12.93
N PRO A 289 2.83 -26.99 -13.59
CA PRO A 289 1.50 -26.41 -13.54
C PRO A 289 0.52 -27.24 -14.38
N SER A 290 -0.71 -27.36 -13.93
CA SER A 290 -1.77 -27.96 -14.72
C SER A 290 -2.16 -27.05 -15.88
N ILE A 291 -2.28 -27.59 -17.08
CA ILE A 291 -2.68 -26.87 -18.28
C ILE A 291 -4.16 -27.17 -18.58
N VAL A 292 -4.93 -26.11 -18.80
CA VAL A 292 -6.30 -26.19 -19.30
C VAL A 292 -6.30 -25.76 -20.76
N GLU A 293 -6.33 -26.75 -21.66
CA GLU A 293 -6.29 -26.47 -23.09
C GLU A 293 -7.45 -25.58 -23.54
N GLY A 294 -7.14 -24.59 -24.37
CA GLY A 294 -8.12 -23.64 -24.88
C GLY A 294 -8.64 -22.65 -23.85
N TRP A 295 -7.95 -22.48 -22.73
CA TRP A 295 -8.34 -21.49 -21.75
C TRP A 295 -8.31 -20.08 -22.32
N VAL A 296 -9.35 -19.31 -22.00
CA VAL A 296 -9.53 -17.91 -22.39
C VAL A 296 -9.93 -17.11 -21.15
N TYR A 297 -9.32 -15.96 -20.97
CA TYR A 297 -9.69 -15.02 -19.90
C TYR A 297 -11.13 -14.57 -20.08
N LYS A 298 -11.96 -14.84 -19.07
CA LYS A 298 -13.38 -14.45 -19.11
C LYS A 298 -13.50 -12.93 -19.00
N PRO A 299 -14.43 -12.32 -19.73
CA PRO A 299 -14.67 -10.89 -19.62
C PRO A 299 -14.98 -10.47 -18.17
N VAL A 300 -14.39 -9.37 -17.74
CA VAL A 300 -14.65 -8.71 -16.44
C VAL A 300 -15.32 -7.38 -16.73
N VAL A 301 -16.52 -7.18 -16.22
CA VAL A 301 -17.32 -5.95 -16.44
C VAL A 301 -17.17 -5.06 -15.21
N GLN A 302 -16.45 -3.96 -15.35
CA GLN A 302 -16.01 -3.10 -14.26
C GLN A 302 -16.84 -1.83 -14.21
N THR A 303 -17.45 -1.56 -13.04
CA THR A 303 -18.27 -0.38 -12.74
C THR A 303 -18.00 0.09 -11.31
N SER A 304 -18.51 1.27 -10.95
CA SER A 304 -18.54 1.69 -9.55
C SER A 304 -19.38 0.71 -8.71
N GLN A 305 -18.84 0.26 -7.60
CA GLN A 305 -19.53 -0.61 -6.62
C GLN A 305 -20.64 0.11 -5.83
N VAL A 306 -20.62 1.43 -5.81
CA VAL A 306 -21.62 2.28 -5.17
C VAL A 306 -22.69 2.67 -6.18
N GLY A 307 -22.26 3.12 -7.35
CA GLY A 307 -23.13 3.59 -8.42
C GLY A 307 -22.87 5.03 -8.83
N TYR A 308 -23.91 5.71 -9.32
CA TYR A 308 -23.78 6.99 -10.02
C TYR A 308 -24.95 7.92 -9.73
N MET A 309 -24.69 9.22 -9.73
CA MET A 309 -25.75 10.22 -9.80
C MET A 309 -26.38 10.22 -11.21
N PRO A 310 -27.67 10.59 -11.37
CA PRO A 310 -28.38 10.50 -12.64
C PRO A 310 -27.68 11.12 -13.86
N ASN A 311 -27.12 12.32 -13.68
CA ASN A 311 -26.44 13.06 -14.75
C ASN A 311 -24.93 12.88 -14.79
N GLN A 312 -24.37 12.03 -13.92
CA GLN A 312 -22.95 11.68 -13.93
C GLN A 312 -22.61 10.84 -15.17
N PRO A 313 -21.45 11.04 -15.81
CA PRO A 313 -20.97 10.12 -16.84
C PRO A 313 -20.85 8.69 -16.30
N LYS A 314 -21.36 7.72 -17.06
CA LYS A 314 -21.45 6.30 -16.67
C LYS A 314 -20.89 5.43 -17.78
N VAL A 315 -19.68 4.92 -17.58
CA VAL A 315 -19.01 4.04 -18.56
C VAL A 315 -18.55 2.78 -17.83
N ALA A 316 -19.01 1.63 -18.28
CA ALA A 316 -18.45 0.35 -17.88
C ALA A 316 -17.20 0.07 -18.73
N VAL A 317 -16.11 -0.34 -18.06
CA VAL A 317 -14.92 -0.86 -18.74
C VAL A 317 -15.04 -2.39 -18.73
N ILE A 318 -14.83 -3.01 -19.89
CA ILE A 318 -14.87 -4.46 -20.05
C ILE A 318 -13.46 -4.93 -20.41
N GLU A 319 -12.85 -5.67 -19.50
CA GLU A 319 -11.53 -6.30 -19.67
C GLU A 319 -11.71 -7.71 -20.20
N THR A 320 -11.05 -8.08 -21.30
CA THR A 320 -11.23 -9.36 -21.98
C THR A 320 -9.92 -9.88 -22.55
N ASP A 321 -9.86 -11.15 -22.86
CA ASP A 321 -8.69 -11.78 -23.49
C ASP A 321 -8.32 -11.08 -24.81
N LYS A 322 -7.02 -10.86 -25.04
CA LYS A 322 -6.54 -10.28 -26.33
C LYS A 322 -6.94 -11.11 -27.55
N LYS A 323 -7.10 -12.44 -27.37
CA LYS A 323 -7.50 -13.36 -28.44
C LYS A 323 -9.02 -13.37 -28.70
N SER A 324 -9.82 -12.86 -27.75
CA SER A 324 -11.28 -12.85 -27.88
C SER A 324 -11.75 -11.88 -28.95
N VAL A 325 -12.78 -12.30 -29.67
CA VAL A 325 -13.52 -11.44 -30.58
C VAL A 325 -14.58 -10.68 -29.76
N PRO A 326 -14.56 -9.34 -29.74
CA PRO A 326 -15.51 -8.59 -28.97
C PRO A 326 -16.96 -8.81 -29.42
N LEU A 327 -17.88 -8.92 -28.46
CA LEU A 327 -19.31 -8.80 -28.76
C LEU A 327 -19.63 -7.33 -29.06
N PRO A 328 -20.52 -7.07 -30.03
CA PRO A 328 -20.81 -5.69 -30.44
C PRO A 328 -21.65 -4.91 -29.43
N THR A 329 -22.32 -5.61 -28.50
CA THR A 329 -23.21 -4.99 -27.53
C THR A 329 -23.06 -5.57 -26.13
N ALA A 330 -23.34 -4.72 -25.16
CA ALA A 330 -23.63 -5.09 -23.77
C ALA A 330 -25.09 -4.77 -23.45
N THR A 331 -25.63 -5.30 -22.37
CA THR A 331 -27.00 -5.07 -21.96
C THR A 331 -27.02 -4.46 -20.56
N LEU A 332 -27.58 -3.27 -20.41
CA LEU A 332 -27.94 -2.72 -19.10
C LEU A 332 -29.28 -3.32 -18.66
N VAL A 333 -29.26 -4.00 -17.54
CA VAL A 333 -30.48 -4.53 -16.91
C VAL A 333 -30.84 -3.67 -15.69
N LYS A 334 -32.14 -3.47 -15.48
CA LYS A 334 -32.72 -2.85 -14.30
C LYS A 334 -33.38 -3.93 -13.45
N TYR A 335 -33.23 -3.88 -12.16
CA TYR A 335 -33.88 -4.79 -11.23
C TYR A 335 -35.17 -4.16 -10.70
N GLU A 336 -36.27 -4.88 -10.81
CA GLU A 336 -37.57 -4.53 -10.26
C GLU A 336 -38.06 -5.65 -9.33
N ALA A 337 -39.19 -5.45 -8.65
CA ALA A 337 -39.69 -6.41 -7.65
C ALA A 337 -40.02 -7.79 -8.26
N ASP A 338 -40.32 -7.86 -9.54
CA ASP A 338 -40.63 -9.08 -10.30
C ASP A 338 -39.43 -9.66 -11.07
N GLY A 339 -38.22 -9.09 -10.90
CA GLY A 339 -36.97 -9.56 -11.51
C GLY A 339 -36.29 -8.52 -12.37
N GLU A 340 -35.38 -8.99 -13.21
CA GLU A 340 -34.59 -8.11 -14.09
C GLU A 340 -35.33 -7.78 -15.38
N LYS A 341 -35.17 -6.56 -15.85
CA LYS A 341 -35.66 -6.08 -17.15
C LYS A 341 -34.56 -5.41 -17.94
N VAL A 342 -34.56 -5.59 -19.24
CA VAL A 342 -33.62 -4.90 -20.13
C VAL A 342 -33.97 -3.41 -20.13
N ALA A 343 -33.06 -2.58 -19.61
CA ALA A 343 -33.19 -1.13 -19.63
C ALA A 343 -32.65 -0.55 -20.95
N LYS A 344 -31.52 -1.07 -21.42
CA LYS A 344 -30.86 -0.58 -22.63
C LYS A 344 -29.94 -1.64 -23.23
N VAL A 345 -29.87 -1.71 -24.56
CA VAL A 345 -28.79 -2.35 -25.30
C VAL A 345 -27.73 -1.29 -25.63
N ILE A 346 -26.51 -1.51 -25.21
CA ILE A 346 -25.39 -0.56 -25.30
C ILE A 346 -24.45 -1.03 -26.41
N ASN A 347 -24.09 -0.17 -27.33
CA ASN A 347 -23.02 -0.44 -28.27
C ASN A 347 -21.68 -0.45 -27.52
N VAL A 348 -20.85 -1.45 -27.78
CA VAL A 348 -19.54 -1.60 -27.17
C VAL A 348 -18.47 -1.11 -28.13
N GLU A 349 -17.60 -0.26 -27.65
CA GLU A 349 -16.47 0.29 -28.41
C GLU A 349 -15.14 -0.27 -27.89
N GLU A 350 -14.29 -0.75 -28.79
CA GLU A 350 -12.94 -1.17 -28.44
C GLU A 350 -12.09 0.06 -28.14
N TRP A 351 -11.49 0.10 -26.96
CA TRP A 351 -10.54 1.14 -26.56
C TRP A 351 -9.24 0.99 -27.38
N GLN A 352 -8.86 2.05 -28.10
CA GLN A 352 -7.75 2.03 -29.04
C GLN A 352 -6.42 2.39 -28.38
N GLY A 353 -5.99 1.62 -27.42
CA GLY A 353 -4.72 1.81 -26.73
C GLY A 353 -4.00 0.49 -26.46
N ASN A 354 -2.81 0.58 -25.89
CA ASN A 354 -2.09 -0.59 -25.38
C ASN A 354 -1.90 -0.43 -23.88
N PHE A 355 -2.62 -1.25 -23.11
CA PHE A 355 -2.58 -1.21 -21.67
C PHE A 355 -2.56 -2.63 -21.12
N LEU A 356 -1.54 -2.98 -20.34
CA LEU A 356 -1.34 -4.29 -19.73
C LEU A 356 -1.52 -5.46 -20.71
N ARG A 357 -1.92 -6.62 -20.19
CA ARG A 357 -2.00 -7.87 -20.94
C ARG A 357 -3.35 -8.15 -21.60
N TYR A 358 -4.37 -7.33 -21.36
CA TYR A 358 -5.74 -7.56 -21.79
C TYR A 358 -6.17 -6.62 -22.93
N LYS A 359 -7.33 -6.91 -23.50
CA LYS A 359 -8.06 -6.04 -24.42
C LYS A 359 -9.15 -5.35 -23.61
N TYR A 360 -9.38 -4.07 -23.88
CA TYR A 360 -10.36 -3.25 -23.15
C TYR A 360 -11.42 -2.71 -24.08
N LEU A 361 -12.66 -2.77 -23.60
CA LEU A 361 -13.84 -2.26 -24.30
C LEU A 361 -14.57 -1.29 -23.39
N LYS A 362 -15.36 -0.38 -23.97
CA LYS A 362 -16.17 0.60 -23.24
C LYS A 362 -17.64 0.44 -23.61
N ALA A 363 -18.52 0.48 -22.61
CA ALA A 363 -19.96 0.50 -22.76
C ALA A 363 -20.52 1.75 -22.05
N ASP A 364 -20.93 2.76 -22.84
CA ASP A 364 -21.45 4.03 -22.33
C ASP A 364 -22.96 3.97 -22.15
N PHE A 365 -23.43 4.25 -20.93
CA PHE A 365 -24.84 4.35 -20.56
C PHE A 365 -25.15 5.66 -19.82
N SER A 366 -24.38 6.72 -20.11
CA SER A 366 -24.50 8.03 -19.46
C SER A 366 -25.86 8.67 -19.63
N ASP A 367 -26.60 8.33 -20.70
CA ASP A 367 -27.95 8.81 -20.98
C ASP A 367 -29.04 8.20 -20.08
N ILE A 368 -28.73 7.16 -19.32
CA ILE A 368 -29.66 6.59 -18.34
C ILE A 368 -29.64 7.44 -17.07
N THR A 369 -30.73 8.18 -16.86
CA THR A 369 -30.92 9.09 -15.72
C THR A 369 -31.97 8.63 -14.73
N GLU A 370 -32.74 7.59 -15.09
CA GLU A 370 -33.77 7.02 -14.24
C GLU A 370 -33.17 6.36 -13.01
N SER A 371 -33.68 6.68 -11.83
CA SER A 371 -33.23 6.05 -10.57
C SER A 371 -33.64 4.58 -10.52
N GLY A 372 -32.74 3.76 -9.93
CA GLY A 372 -32.98 2.32 -9.80
C GLY A 372 -31.70 1.52 -9.57
N LEU A 373 -31.86 0.20 -9.44
CA LEU A 373 -30.76 -0.76 -9.34
C LEU A 373 -30.48 -1.35 -10.72
N TYR A 374 -29.21 -1.34 -11.09
CA TYR A 374 -28.76 -1.74 -12.42
C TYR A 374 -27.55 -2.67 -12.38
N ALA A 375 -27.34 -3.42 -13.47
CA ALA A 375 -26.08 -4.10 -13.76
C ALA A 375 -25.82 -4.09 -15.28
N VAL A 376 -24.56 -4.18 -15.68
CA VAL A 376 -24.14 -4.31 -17.08
C VAL A 376 -23.77 -5.76 -17.36
N LYS A 377 -24.43 -6.38 -18.33
CA LYS A 377 -24.13 -7.76 -18.81
C LYS A 377 -23.35 -7.69 -20.13
N TYR A 378 -22.33 -8.55 -20.23
CA TYR A 378 -21.57 -8.72 -21.46
C TYR A 378 -21.26 -10.22 -21.66
N GLY A 379 -21.91 -10.85 -22.61
CA GLY A 379 -21.94 -12.30 -22.74
C GLY A 379 -22.46 -12.95 -21.46
N ASP A 380 -21.69 -13.89 -20.92
CA ASP A 380 -22.01 -14.58 -19.65
C ASP A 380 -21.48 -13.85 -18.40
N SER A 381 -20.82 -12.72 -18.58
CA SER A 381 -20.26 -11.90 -17.50
C SER A 381 -21.18 -10.74 -17.14
N MET A 382 -21.16 -10.32 -15.87
CA MET A 382 -21.98 -9.25 -15.36
C MET A 382 -21.22 -8.43 -14.32
N SER A 383 -21.43 -7.11 -14.31
CA SER A 383 -20.93 -6.23 -13.26
C SER A 383 -21.62 -6.53 -11.92
N PRO A 384 -21.05 -6.09 -10.78
CA PRO A 384 -21.83 -5.93 -9.56
C PRO A 384 -23.09 -5.07 -9.81
N ILE A 385 -24.10 -5.27 -8.96
CA ILE A 385 -25.30 -4.42 -8.97
C ILE A 385 -24.94 -3.07 -8.35
N PHE A 386 -25.33 -1.99 -9.01
CA PHE A 386 -25.11 -0.63 -8.56
C PHE A 386 -26.38 0.21 -8.60
N ASN A 387 -26.38 1.33 -7.89
CA ASN A 387 -27.52 2.25 -7.84
C ASN A 387 -27.30 3.45 -8.78
N ILE A 388 -28.37 3.90 -9.44
CA ILE A 388 -28.43 5.24 -10.02
C ILE A 388 -29.43 6.02 -9.17
N ALA A 389 -28.97 7.03 -8.44
CA ALA A 389 -29.84 7.83 -7.57
C ALA A 389 -29.22 9.21 -7.28
N PRO A 390 -30.04 10.26 -7.09
CA PRO A 390 -29.54 11.59 -6.78
C PRO A 390 -28.80 11.67 -5.43
N ASP A 391 -29.12 10.78 -4.49
CA ASP A 391 -28.61 10.69 -3.14
C ASP A 391 -27.59 9.54 -2.94
N VAL A 392 -27.09 8.95 -4.04
CA VAL A 392 -26.20 7.79 -4.01
C VAL A 392 -24.92 8.00 -3.18
N TYR A 393 -24.48 9.24 -2.99
CA TYR A 393 -23.31 9.62 -2.20
C TYR A 393 -23.66 10.28 -0.86
N ASP A 394 -24.94 10.32 -0.47
CA ASP A 394 -25.38 11.08 0.70
C ASP A 394 -25.10 10.38 2.02
N ARG A 395 -25.12 9.03 2.05
CA ARG A 395 -24.91 8.26 3.27
C ARG A 395 -24.13 6.97 3.02
N GLY A 396 -23.22 6.62 3.95
CA GLY A 396 -22.50 5.35 3.96
C GLY A 396 -21.38 5.23 2.91
N VAL A 397 -20.97 6.33 2.29
CA VAL A 397 -19.94 6.33 1.25
C VAL A 397 -18.66 7.03 1.71
N TRP A 398 -18.74 8.28 2.17
CA TRP A 398 -17.60 9.03 2.70
C TRP A 398 -17.53 9.04 4.24
N GLN A 399 -18.69 8.91 4.88
CA GLN A 399 -18.81 8.98 6.33
C GLN A 399 -17.97 7.92 7.07
N PRO A 400 -17.83 6.67 6.58
CA PRO A 400 -17.05 5.66 7.29
C PRO A 400 -15.62 6.09 7.61
N VAL A 401 -15.02 6.98 6.81
CA VAL A 401 -13.68 7.55 7.06
C VAL A 401 -13.67 8.32 8.40
N ILE A 402 -14.71 9.10 8.67
CA ILE A 402 -14.83 9.96 9.86
C ILE A 402 -15.53 9.24 11.02
N GLU A 403 -16.50 8.39 10.72
CA GLU A 403 -17.27 7.69 11.76
C GLU A 403 -16.51 6.51 12.37
N TYR A 404 -15.57 5.90 11.62
CA TYR A 404 -14.86 4.70 12.05
C TYR A 404 -13.35 4.80 11.88
N PHE A 405 -12.89 4.98 10.64
CA PHE A 405 -11.47 4.74 10.33
C PHE A 405 -10.55 5.69 11.11
N LEU A 406 -10.71 7.00 10.96
CA LEU A 406 -9.86 7.96 11.68
C LEU A 406 -10.01 7.85 13.20
N PRO A 407 -11.23 7.76 13.78
CA PRO A 407 -11.38 7.52 15.21
C PRO A 407 -10.62 6.29 15.71
N VAL A 408 -10.67 5.16 15.00
CA VAL A 408 -9.97 3.93 15.39
C VAL A 408 -8.44 4.09 15.29
N GLN A 409 -7.94 4.95 14.42
CA GLN A 409 -6.51 5.23 14.31
C GLN A 409 -5.99 6.28 15.29
N MET A 410 -6.84 6.91 16.11
CA MET A 410 -6.41 7.97 17.04
C MET A 410 -5.46 7.42 18.10
N CYS A 411 -4.22 7.88 18.06
CA CYS A 411 -3.20 7.60 19.06
C CYS A 411 -3.45 8.39 20.35
N HIS A 412 -2.93 7.93 21.49
CA HIS A 412 -3.09 8.54 22.81
C HIS A 412 -4.55 8.60 23.31
N MET A 413 -5.42 7.78 22.74
CA MET A 413 -6.83 7.75 23.06
C MET A 413 -7.28 6.31 23.34
N ARG A 414 -8.24 6.16 24.26
CA ARG A 414 -9.04 4.95 24.35
C ARG A 414 -10.21 5.08 23.39
N VAL A 415 -10.37 4.13 22.47
CA VAL A 415 -11.42 4.16 21.46
C VAL A 415 -12.41 3.04 21.68
N SER A 416 -13.67 3.40 21.91
CA SER A 416 -14.77 2.47 22.19
C SER A 416 -16.00 2.74 21.34
N GLU A 417 -16.85 1.72 21.25
CA GLU A 417 -18.12 1.75 20.56
C GLU A 417 -19.12 0.85 21.31
N LYS A 418 -20.03 1.42 22.08
CA LYS A 418 -21.11 0.72 22.81
C LYS A 418 -20.73 -0.60 23.49
N TYR A 419 -20.44 -1.63 22.71
CA TYR A 419 -20.19 -3.00 23.16
C TYR A 419 -18.76 -3.46 23.03
N ARG A 420 -17.89 -2.59 22.53
CA ARG A 420 -16.55 -2.94 22.07
C ARG A 420 -15.55 -1.88 22.45
N VAL A 421 -14.38 -2.29 22.86
CA VAL A 421 -13.18 -1.45 22.88
C VAL A 421 -12.37 -1.79 21.65
N TRP A 422 -12.13 -0.82 20.79
CA TRP A 422 -11.28 -0.99 19.60
C TRP A 422 -9.81 -1.12 20.00
N HIS A 423 -9.36 -0.22 20.86
CA HIS A 423 -8.10 -0.31 21.59
C HIS A 423 -8.16 0.56 22.85
N ASP A 424 -7.34 0.26 23.82
CA ASP A 424 -7.20 1.08 25.02
C ASP A 424 -6.28 2.29 24.76
N ALA A 425 -6.13 3.17 25.77
CA ALA A 425 -5.19 4.29 25.67
C ALA A 425 -3.78 3.74 25.42
N CYS A 426 -3.16 4.23 24.35
CA CYS A 426 -1.86 3.75 23.92
C CYS A 426 -0.83 4.89 23.96
N HIS A 427 0.44 4.54 24.16
CA HIS A 427 1.59 5.46 24.05
C HIS A 427 1.45 6.72 24.94
N MET A 428 0.81 6.58 26.10
CA MET A 428 0.64 7.67 27.05
C MET A 428 1.95 8.07 27.74
N ASP A 429 2.99 7.29 27.57
CA ASP A 429 4.36 7.42 28.08
C ASP A 429 5.35 8.01 27.05
N ASP A 430 4.88 8.45 25.89
CA ASP A 430 5.67 9.16 24.89
C ASP A 430 6.24 10.49 25.41
N ALA A 431 7.36 10.94 24.95
CA ALA A 431 8.36 10.28 24.12
C ALA A 431 9.75 10.68 24.62
N ARG A 432 10.78 9.91 24.25
CA ARG A 432 12.18 10.24 24.54
C ARG A 432 12.88 10.77 23.28
N LEU A 433 13.89 11.63 23.45
CA LEU A 433 14.70 12.06 22.32
C LEU A 433 15.59 10.91 21.84
N ALA A 434 15.55 10.63 20.54
CA ALA A 434 16.31 9.53 19.92
C ALA A 434 17.84 9.72 20.09
N VAL A 435 18.55 8.59 20.21
CA VAL A 435 20.01 8.57 20.34
C VAL A 435 20.67 8.85 18.98
N PRO A 436 21.67 9.74 18.91
CA PRO A 436 22.40 9.99 17.67
C PRO A 436 22.93 8.71 17.02
N GLY A 437 22.79 8.61 15.68
CA GLY A 437 23.19 7.44 14.92
C GLY A 437 22.20 6.26 14.97
N ASN A 438 21.15 6.32 15.81
CA ASN A 438 20.11 5.32 15.77
C ASN A 438 19.25 5.50 14.52
N HIS A 439 18.87 4.37 13.92
CA HIS A 439 17.94 4.37 12.78
C HIS A 439 16.98 3.19 12.87
N ILE A 440 15.76 3.40 12.44
CA ILE A 440 14.72 2.41 12.35
C ILE A 440 13.66 2.86 11.34
N ASP A 441 13.17 1.99 10.51
CA ASP A 441 12.07 2.25 9.56
C ASP A 441 12.25 3.54 8.73
N GLY A 442 13.47 3.78 8.25
CA GLY A 442 13.82 4.98 7.50
C GLY A 442 13.94 6.27 8.35
N TYR A 443 13.81 6.19 9.67
CA TYR A 443 14.16 7.26 10.59
C TYR A 443 15.63 7.16 10.96
N VAL A 444 16.31 8.29 10.89
CA VAL A 444 17.73 8.39 11.27
C VAL A 444 17.90 9.60 12.16
N GLN A 445 18.36 9.40 13.39
CA GLN A 445 18.68 10.49 14.29
C GLN A 445 20.05 11.07 13.92
N PRO A 446 20.14 12.37 13.56
CA PRO A 446 21.43 13.00 13.25
C PRO A 446 22.29 13.17 14.51
N GLU A 447 23.62 13.29 14.33
CA GLU A 447 24.58 13.57 15.39
C GLU A 447 24.28 14.87 16.17
N ASN A 448 23.73 15.86 15.48
CA ASN A 448 23.26 17.09 16.09
C ASN A 448 21.77 17.28 15.76
N ASP A 449 20.93 17.13 16.75
CA ASP A 449 19.48 17.29 16.62
C ASP A 449 19.02 18.75 16.64
N MET A 450 19.93 19.69 16.92
CA MET A 450 19.69 21.13 16.99
C MET A 450 18.60 21.52 18.01
N THR A 451 18.36 20.70 19.03
CA THR A 451 17.48 21.00 20.14
C THR A 451 18.28 21.35 21.42
N LYS A 452 17.58 21.74 22.48
CA LYS A 452 18.18 21.98 23.82
C LYS A 452 18.22 20.72 24.68
N HIS A 453 17.71 19.61 24.18
CA HIS A 453 17.57 18.38 24.91
C HIS A 453 18.76 17.43 24.67
N GLU A 454 19.05 16.60 25.63
CA GLU A 454 20.04 15.55 25.53
C GLU A 454 19.36 14.26 25.01
N ALA A 455 20.17 13.35 24.46
CA ALA A 455 19.67 12.03 24.04
C ALA A 455 19.03 11.30 25.22
N LEU A 456 17.87 10.66 24.97
CA LEU A 456 17.03 9.98 25.96
C LEU A 456 16.34 10.90 26.99
N ASP A 457 16.44 12.22 26.86
CA ASP A 457 15.58 13.12 27.65
C ASP A 457 14.12 12.82 27.33
N ILE A 458 13.29 12.87 28.38
CA ILE A 458 11.84 12.78 28.27
C ILE A 458 11.32 14.14 27.80
N ILE A 459 10.70 14.14 26.63
CA ILE A 459 10.10 15.33 26.03
C ILE A 459 8.62 15.39 26.41
N GLY A 460 8.27 16.30 27.29
CA GLY A 460 6.89 16.44 27.75
C GLY A 460 5.93 16.90 26.65
N ASN A 461 4.65 16.60 26.81
CA ASN A 461 3.53 16.97 25.93
C ASN A 461 3.59 16.37 24.51
N LEU A 462 4.24 15.22 24.33
CA LEU A 462 4.21 14.47 23.09
C LEU A 462 3.16 13.36 23.06
N ASN A 463 2.56 13.06 24.22
CA ASN A 463 1.50 12.05 24.38
C ASN A 463 0.11 12.64 24.12
N VAL A 464 -0.04 13.41 23.04
CA VAL A 464 -1.32 14.04 22.67
C VAL A 464 -1.49 14.09 21.16
N GLY A 465 -2.69 13.80 20.70
CA GLY A 465 -3.05 13.89 19.29
C GLY A 465 -2.36 12.86 18.40
N GLY A 466 -2.61 12.95 17.11
CA GLY A 466 -2.02 12.09 16.09
C GLY A 466 -2.76 10.77 15.86
N TRP A 467 -2.60 10.24 14.66
CA TRP A 467 -3.15 8.95 14.24
C TRP A 467 -2.01 7.98 13.93
N HIS A 468 -2.21 6.70 14.18
CA HIS A 468 -1.31 5.67 13.70
C HIS A 468 -1.15 5.80 12.17
N ASP A 469 0.09 5.97 11.69
CA ASP A 469 0.36 6.36 10.31
C ASP A 469 0.03 5.25 9.29
N ALA A 470 0.44 4.06 9.64
CA ALA A 470 0.17 2.85 8.87
C ALA A 470 -0.14 1.70 9.85
N GLY A 471 0.50 0.55 9.68
CA GLY A 471 0.34 -0.56 10.61
C GLY A 471 1.36 -0.63 11.72
N ASP A 472 2.29 0.29 11.75
CA ASP A 472 3.48 0.31 12.60
C ASP A 472 3.40 1.30 13.77
N PHE A 473 2.25 1.92 13.97
CA PHE A 473 1.92 2.85 15.06
C PHE A 473 2.80 4.10 15.16
N ASP A 474 3.60 4.43 14.17
CA ASP A 474 4.40 5.63 14.17
C ASP A 474 3.57 6.91 13.89
N LEU A 475 4.12 8.07 14.27
CA LEU A 475 3.53 9.39 14.01
C LEU A 475 4.50 10.22 13.18
N ARG A 476 4.40 10.13 11.86
CA ARG A 476 5.20 10.97 10.93
C ARG A 476 4.60 12.35 10.81
N VAL A 477 5.39 13.38 10.98
CA VAL A 477 4.89 14.77 10.89
C VAL A 477 4.28 15.10 9.54
N GLU A 478 4.83 14.56 8.44
CA GLU A 478 4.28 14.77 7.11
C GLU A 478 2.91 14.16 6.91
N SER A 479 2.67 12.95 7.42
CA SER A 479 1.35 12.30 7.31
C SER A 479 0.33 12.95 8.24
N GLN A 480 0.70 13.27 9.48
CA GLN A 480 -0.16 13.98 10.43
C GLN A 480 -0.62 15.33 9.88
N SER A 481 0.33 16.17 9.46
CA SER A 481 0.02 17.47 8.88
C SER A 481 -0.68 17.37 7.53
N GLY A 482 -0.34 16.37 6.72
CA GLY A 482 -0.97 16.10 5.43
C GLY A 482 -2.44 15.74 5.57
N GLU A 483 -2.77 14.86 6.53
CA GLU A 483 -4.15 14.46 6.81
C GLU A 483 -4.98 15.65 7.31
N THR A 484 -4.47 16.44 8.28
CA THR A 484 -5.14 17.67 8.73
C THR A 484 -5.37 18.65 7.59
N TYR A 485 -4.44 18.74 6.64
CA TYR A 485 -4.57 19.59 5.47
C TYR A 485 -5.72 19.16 4.54
N ILE A 486 -5.81 17.89 4.20
CA ILE A 486 -6.86 17.37 3.32
C ILE A 486 -8.24 17.50 4.00
N LEU A 487 -8.34 17.18 5.29
CA LEU A 487 -9.56 17.42 6.07
C LEU A 487 -9.94 18.90 6.09
N SER A 488 -8.96 19.80 6.29
CA SER A 488 -9.16 21.24 6.25
C SER A 488 -9.68 21.71 4.89
N LYS A 489 -9.08 21.22 3.79
CA LYS A 489 -9.53 21.56 2.43
C LYS A 489 -10.94 21.01 2.14
N ALA A 490 -11.27 19.82 2.65
CA ALA A 490 -12.61 19.26 2.53
C ALA A 490 -13.63 20.09 3.31
N TYR A 491 -13.31 20.48 4.54
CA TYR A 491 -14.18 21.33 5.33
C TYR A 491 -14.38 22.73 4.71
N GLU A 492 -13.31 23.35 4.20
CA GLU A 492 -13.40 24.64 3.49
C GLU A 492 -14.29 24.56 2.24
N ALA A 493 -14.14 23.48 1.45
CA ALA A 493 -14.84 23.33 0.17
C ALA A 493 -16.32 22.98 0.31
N PHE A 494 -16.67 22.13 1.27
CA PHE A 494 -17.97 21.45 1.33
C PHE A 494 -18.74 21.70 2.63
N LYS A 495 -18.06 22.07 3.71
CA LYS A 495 -18.63 22.24 5.07
C LYS A 495 -19.58 21.11 5.48
N PRO A 496 -19.15 19.86 5.39
CA PRO A 496 -20.01 18.75 5.73
C PRO A 496 -20.34 18.79 7.23
N GLU A 497 -21.61 18.55 7.53
CA GLU A 497 -22.10 18.45 8.91
C GLU A 497 -22.14 16.97 9.29
N ILE A 498 -21.36 16.60 10.30
CA ILE A 498 -21.30 15.26 10.86
C ILE A 498 -20.94 15.35 12.35
N ASP A 499 -21.74 14.66 13.17
CA ASP A 499 -21.59 14.55 14.63
C ASP A 499 -22.03 13.12 15.01
N ALA A 500 -21.12 12.19 14.87
CA ALA A 500 -21.34 10.76 15.09
C ALA A 500 -20.37 10.17 16.11
N THR A 501 -19.39 10.96 16.58
CA THR A 501 -18.32 10.49 17.45
C THR A 501 -18.02 11.54 18.51
N ALA A 502 -18.07 11.16 19.79
CA ALA A 502 -17.62 12.02 20.88
C ALA A 502 -16.11 11.87 21.07
N ILE A 503 -15.37 12.98 21.02
CA ILE A 503 -13.92 13.03 21.19
C ILE A 503 -13.58 13.95 22.35
N ASP A 504 -13.10 13.38 23.46
CA ASP A 504 -12.66 14.10 24.65
C ASP A 504 -11.13 14.03 24.74
N GLN A 505 -10.45 15.08 24.22
CA GLN A 505 -9.00 15.19 24.27
C GLN A 505 -8.47 15.26 25.72
N GLY A 506 -9.24 15.82 26.66
CA GLY A 506 -8.80 16.01 28.05
C GLY A 506 -8.80 14.72 28.86
N ASN A 507 -9.73 13.82 28.57
CA ASN A 507 -9.85 12.51 29.21
C ASN A 507 -9.29 11.36 28.36
N HIS A 508 -8.77 11.64 27.18
CA HIS A 508 -8.23 10.66 26.25
C HIS A 508 -9.23 9.56 25.85
N VAL A 509 -10.47 9.94 25.55
CA VAL A 509 -11.56 9.00 25.24
C VAL A 509 -12.23 9.38 23.91
N VAL A 510 -12.50 8.35 23.12
CA VAL A 510 -13.29 8.41 21.90
C VAL A 510 -14.43 7.41 22.00
N GLU A 511 -15.66 7.88 21.82
CA GLU A 511 -16.86 7.05 21.76
C GLU A 511 -17.49 7.14 20.38
N ILE A 512 -17.37 6.09 19.59
CA ILE A 512 -17.96 5.98 18.25
C ILE A 512 -19.48 5.79 18.41
N HIS A 513 -20.26 6.38 17.50
CA HIS A 513 -21.73 6.41 17.54
C HIS A 513 -22.32 7.11 18.77
N GLN A 514 -21.60 8.10 19.28
CA GLN A 514 -22.03 8.96 20.37
C GLN A 514 -21.87 10.42 19.96
N PRO A 515 -22.90 11.13 19.53
CA PRO A 515 -22.82 12.57 19.22
C PRO A 515 -22.45 13.39 20.46
N ASP A 516 -21.64 14.43 20.29
CA ASP A 516 -21.24 15.35 21.37
C ASP A 516 -21.58 16.84 21.08
N GLY A 517 -22.27 17.11 19.97
CA GLY A 517 -22.67 18.45 19.54
C GLY A 517 -21.57 19.22 18.79
N LYS A 518 -20.46 18.56 18.44
CA LYS A 518 -19.38 19.16 17.68
C LYS A 518 -19.25 18.48 16.31
N ASN A 519 -18.62 19.17 15.38
CA ASN A 519 -18.37 18.61 14.06
C ASN A 519 -17.15 17.68 14.11
N ASP A 520 -17.33 16.39 13.76
CA ASP A 520 -16.29 15.36 13.83
C ASP A 520 -15.07 15.68 12.97
N ILE A 521 -15.25 16.34 11.82
CA ILE A 521 -14.13 16.71 10.95
C ILE A 521 -13.24 17.75 11.65
N LEU A 522 -13.83 18.72 12.34
CA LEU A 522 -13.10 19.71 13.11
C LEU A 522 -12.37 19.08 14.30
N GLN A 523 -12.99 18.12 14.98
CA GLN A 523 -12.36 17.37 16.06
C GLN A 523 -11.19 16.50 15.56
N GLN A 524 -11.30 15.89 14.40
CA GLN A 524 -10.20 15.15 13.78
C GLN A 524 -9.06 16.10 13.36
N ILE A 525 -9.36 17.24 12.75
CA ILE A 525 -8.36 18.27 12.42
C ILE A 525 -7.63 18.74 13.68
N GLU A 526 -8.37 18.99 14.78
CA GLU A 526 -7.79 19.32 16.09
C GLU A 526 -6.82 18.24 16.55
N HIS A 527 -7.23 16.99 16.51
CA HIS A 527 -6.43 15.84 16.97
C HIS A 527 -5.10 15.73 16.22
N GLY A 528 -5.11 15.76 14.90
CA GLY A 528 -3.88 15.71 14.12
C GLY A 528 -2.99 16.93 14.27
N ALA A 529 -3.58 18.13 14.45
CA ALA A 529 -2.81 19.35 14.67
C ALA A 529 -2.11 19.36 16.03
N LEU A 530 -2.70 18.77 17.07
CA LEU A 530 -2.15 18.72 18.42
C LEU A 530 -0.77 18.08 18.45
N THR A 531 -0.57 16.93 17.83
CA THR A 531 0.73 16.25 17.85
C THR A 531 1.83 17.10 17.19
N VAL A 532 1.54 17.69 16.03
CA VAL A 532 2.50 18.51 15.29
C VAL A 532 2.87 19.78 16.05
N VAL A 533 1.86 20.48 16.60
CA VAL A 533 2.03 21.75 17.32
C VAL A 533 2.75 21.52 18.65
N ASN A 534 2.35 20.53 19.44
CA ASN A 534 2.98 20.26 20.73
C ASN A 534 4.44 19.82 20.56
N GLY A 535 4.72 18.98 19.56
CA GLY A 535 6.08 18.59 19.25
C GLY A 535 6.96 19.77 18.84
N TYR A 536 6.46 20.68 18.01
CA TYR A 536 7.17 21.90 17.65
C TYR A 536 7.47 22.77 18.88
N LEU A 537 6.47 23.00 19.73
CA LEU A 537 6.61 23.83 20.92
C LEU A 537 7.58 23.21 21.95
N ALA A 538 7.56 21.90 22.12
CA ALA A 538 8.44 21.19 23.07
C ALA A 538 9.90 21.20 22.61
N LEU A 539 10.13 20.97 21.32
CA LEU A 539 11.48 20.85 20.74
C LEU A 539 12.06 22.18 20.26
N GLY A 540 11.22 23.20 20.05
CA GLY A 540 11.61 24.49 19.47
C GLY A 540 11.90 24.42 17.97
N ARG A 541 11.48 23.34 17.31
CA ARG A 541 11.62 23.10 15.87
C ARG A 541 10.71 21.99 15.41
N LEU A 542 10.55 21.85 14.09
CA LEU A 542 9.89 20.69 13.52
C LEU A 542 10.76 19.44 13.72
N TYR A 543 10.11 18.31 13.94
CA TYR A 543 10.71 16.99 14.10
C TYR A 543 10.34 16.08 12.94
N ARG A 544 10.95 14.88 12.90
CA ARG A 544 10.71 13.90 11.85
C ARG A 544 9.48 13.04 12.13
N GLY A 545 9.38 12.55 13.35
CA GLY A 545 8.31 11.67 13.79
C GLY A 545 8.56 11.12 15.19
N ILE A 546 7.54 10.47 15.73
CA ILE A 546 7.57 9.71 16.99
C ILE A 546 7.33 8.26 16.62
N ILE A 547 8.23 7.36 17.02
CA ILE A 547 8.23 5.97 16.59
C ILE A 547 8.81 5.06 17.67
N CYS A 548 8.38 3.80 17.74
CA CYS A 548 9.03 2.79 18.57
C CYS A 548 10.53 2.73 18.26
N ASN A 549 11.36 2.65 19.29
CA ASN A 549 12.80 2.59 19.16
C ASN A 549 13.33 1.22 18.67
N ASN A 550 12.43 0.28 18.46
CA ASN A 550 12.70 -1.08 17.99
C ASN A 550 11.58 -1.57 17.04
N LEU A 551 11.67 -2.81 16.57
CA LEU A 551 10.69 -3.37 15.63
C LEU A 551 9.42 -3.97 16.28
N ARG A 552 9.16 -3.73 17.56
CA ARG A 552 7.96 -4.26 18.26
C ARG A 552 6.66 -3.92 17.55
N GLN A 553 6.55 -2.71 17.00
CA GLN A 553 5.39 -2.25 16.23
C GLN A 553 5.05 -3.15 15.03
N TYR A 554 6.02 -3.88 14.50
CA TYR A 554 5.81 -4.82 13.39
C TYR A 554 5.46 -6.23 13.85
N VAL A 555 5.60 -6.50 15.12
CA VAL A 555 5.44 -7.84 15.72
C VAL A 555 4.17 -7.93 16.54
N LEU A 556 3.93 -6.95 17.41
CA LEU A 556 2.70 -6.83 18.19
C LEU A 556 1.63 -6.06 17.42
N LEU A 557 1.01 -6.69 16.46
CA LEU A 557 0.01 -6.07 15.60
C LEU A 557 -1.38 -6.37 16.16
N GLY A 558 -2.19 -5.36 16.36
CA GLY A 558 -3.52 -5.51 16.93
C GLY A 558 -3.83 -4.37 17.87
N ASP A 559 -3.95 -4.62 19.16
CA ASP A 559 -4.20 -3.55 20.13
C ASP A 559 -2.94 -2.71 20.35
N ALA A 560 -2.99 -1.43 19.98
CA ALA A 560 -1.87 -0.50 20.13
C ALA A 560 -1.46 -0.32 21.61
N SER A 561 -2.34 -0.52 22.56
CA SER A 561 -2.01 -0.43 23.99
C SER A 561 -1.05 -1.54 24.46
N ALA A 562 -0.92 -2.62 23.70
CA ALA A 562 0.08 -3.65 23.97
C ALA A 562 1.53 -3.20 23.68
N MET A 563 1.71 -2.04 23.06
CA MET A 563 3.02 -1.47 22.75
C MET A 563 3.59 -0.60 23.89
N THR A 564 2.81 -0.34 24.92
CA THR A 564 3.13 0.60 26.01
C THR A 564 2.80 0.00 27.37
N ASP A 565 3.60 0.30 28.39
CA ASP A 565 3.34 -0.04 29.78
C ASP A 565 2.74 1.13 30.58
N GLY A 566 2.66 2.32 29.99
CA GLY A 566 2.15 3.55 30.63
C GLY A 566 3.10 4.16 31.64
N ILE A 567 4.38 3.76 31.69
CA ILE A 567 5.37 4.22 32.66
C ILE A 567 6.47 4.99 31.92
N ILE A 568 6.43 6.30 32.01
CA ILE A 568 7.42 7.20 31.40
C ILE A 568 8.83 6.81 31.83
N GLY A 569 9.72 6.63 30.85
CA GLY A 569 11.15 6.36 31.10
C GLY A 569 11.55 4.91 30.93
N ASN A 570 10.62 4.01 30.59
CA ASN A 570 10.91 2.62 30.28
C ASN A 570 11.30 2.41 28.81
N ASP A 571 11.70 1.20 28.45
CA ASP A 571 12.29 0.92 27.13
C ASP A 571 11.25 0.78 26.00
N ASP A 572 9.97 0.73 26.33
CA ASP A 572 8.86 0.73 25.37
C ASP A 572 8.43 2.12 24.93
N ASP A 573 8.88 3.19 25.63
CA ASP A 573 8.61 4.57 25.20
C ASP A 573 9.03 4.76 23.73
N ARG A 574 8.15 5.38 22.96
CA ARG A 574 8.53 5.77 21.60
C ARG A 574 9.54 6.92 21.63
N TRP A 575 10.35 6.96 20.59
CA TRP A 575 11.38 7.97 20.44
C TRP A 575 10.96 9.04 19.44
N VAL A 576 11.26 10.28 19.77
CA VAL A 576 11.13 11.40 18.84
C VAL A 576 12.42 11.59 18.07
N TYR A 577 12.32 11.55 16.75
CA TYR A 577 13.42 11.76 15.82
C TYR A 577 13.38 13.18 15.29
N THR A 578 14.54 13.82 15.25
CA THR A 578 14.70 15.16 14.66
C THR A 578 15.37 15.07 13.30
N GLU A 579 15.25 16.12 12.51
CA GLU A 579 15.91 16.22 11.21
C GLU A 579 16.12 17.68 10.82
N ASN A 580 17.03 17.89 9.86
CA ASN A 580 17.15 19.17 9.15
C ASN A 580 16.59 18.99 7.74
N ASN A 581 15.30 19.23 7.56
CA ASN A 581 14.63 19.04 6.29
C ASN A 581 13.74 20.24 5.90
N PRO A 582 14.33 21.28 5.29
CA PRO A 582 13.58 22.46 4.90
C PRO A 582 12.37 22.21 3.97
N ASN A 583 12.37 21.10 3.24
CA ASN A 583 11.24 20.76 2.39
C ASN A 583 10.03 20.31 3.21
N ARG A 584 10.28 19.46 4.22
CA ARG A 584 9.24 19.02 5.14
C ARG A 584 8.73 20.17 5.99
N GLU A 585 9.64 21.03 6.46
CA GLU A 585 9.27 22.23 7.21
C GLU A 585 8.31 23.12 6.40
N MET A 586 8.63 23.38 5.12
CA MET A 586 7.78 24.18 4.25
C MET A 586 6.40 23.52 3.99
N SER A 587 6.36 22.25 3.71
CA SER A 587 5.08 21.57 3.47
C SER A 587 4.21 21.53 4.73
N THR A 588 4.81 21.26 5.88
CA THR A 588 4.11 21.30 7.18
C THR A 588 3.60 22.70 7.51
N ALA A 589 4.40 23.74 7.26
CA ALA A 589 3.97 25.13 7.45
C ALA A 589 2.78 25.49 6.56
N ALA A 590 2.77 25.06 5.30
CA ALA A 590 1.61 25.27 4.42
C ALA A 590 0.36 24.56 4.97
N ASN A 591 0.51 23.33 5.43
CA ASN A 591 -0.56 22.55 6.02
C ASN A 591 -1.12 23.20 7.28
N LEU A 592 -0.25 23.63 8.21
CA LEU A 592 -0.65 24.33 9.44
C LEU A 592 -1.34 25.66 9.16
N ALA A 593 -0.91 26.41 8.14
CA ALA A 593 -1.57 27.66 7.76
C ALA A 593 -3.03 27.43 7.32
N ALA A 594 -3.30 26.38 6.54
CA ALA A 594 -4.66 26.02 6.17
C ALA A 594 -5.47 25.51 7.37
N THR A 595 -4.85 24.68 8.21
CA THR A 595 -5.46 24.17 9.46
C THR A 595 -5.87 25.32 10.39
N ALA A 596 -5.03 26.34 10.53
CA ALA A 596 -5.34 27.51 11.33
C ALA A 596 -6.63 28.23 10.89
N ARG A 597 -6.87 28.35 9.57
CA ARG A 597 -8.11 28.98 9.05
C ARG A 597 -9.35 28.23 9.48
N VAL A 598 -9.29 26.91 9.47
CA VAL A 598 -10.45 26.04 9.70
C VAL A 598 -10.75 25.93 11.20
N LEU A 599 -9.73 25.93 12.05
CA LEU A 599 -9.90 25.83 13.50
C LEU A 599 -10.35 27.13 14.18
N ARG A 600 -10.31 28.27 13.48
CA ARG A 600 -10.86 29.54 14.04
C ARG A 600 -12.35 29.42 14.34
N GLY A 601 -12.70 29.76 15.57
CA GLY A 601 -14.08 29.60 16.07
C GLY A 601 -14.40 28.20 16.61
N PHE A 602 -13.51 27.24 16.42
CA PHE A 602 -13.60 25.91 17.03
C PHE A 602 -12.55 25.73 18.15
N ASN A 603 -11.27 25.93 17.85
CA ASN A 603 -10.17 25.98 18.81
C ASN A 603 -9.21 27.11 18.44
N ASP A 604 -9.53 28.33 18.91
CA ASP A 604 -8.77 29.55 18.60
C ASP A 604 -7.33 29.51 19.08
N THR A 605 -7.07 28.86 20.23
CA THR A 605 -5.71 28.76 20.79
C THR A 605 -4.84 27.91 19.87
N LEU A 606 -5.31 26.75 19.44
CA LEU A 606 -4.59 25.87 18.52
C LEU A 606 -4.44 26.50 17.14
N ALA A 607 -5.47 27.23 16.66
CA ALA A 607 -5.42 27.98 15.41
C ALA A 607 -4.29 29.05 15.43
N VAL A 608 -4.14 29.77 16.53
CA VAL A 608 -3.06 30.75 16.69
C VAL A 608 -1.69 30.08 16.71
N HIS A 609 -1.54 28.94 17.38
CA HIS A 609 -0.28 28.19 17.36
C HIS A 609 0.07 27.70 15.96
N CYS A 610 -0.87 27.11 15.25
CA CYS A 610 -0.67 26.67 13.85
C CYS A 610 -0.21 27.82 12.95
N GLU A 611 -0.87 28.98 13.05
CA GLU A 611 -0.52 30.18 12.27
C GLU A 611 0.88 30.70 12.63
N ASN A 612 1.21 30.81 13.92
CA ASN A 612 2.50 31.34 14.37
C ASN A 612 3.66 30.42 13.94
N ILE A 613 3.51 29.09 14.09
CA ILE A 613 4.50 28.10 13.65
C ILE A 613 4.71 28.20 12.14
N ALA A 614 3.65 28.29 11.37
CA ALA A 614 3.74 28.43 9.91
C ALA A 614 4.49 29.71 9.50
N LYS A 615 4.22 30.84 10.18
CA LYS A 615 4.92 32.10 9.97
C LYS A 615 6.40 32.03 10.36
N GLU A 616 6.71 31.42 11.49
CA GLU A 616 8.07 31.25 11.97
C GLU A 616 8.91 30.39 11.02
N ILE A 617 8.39 29.23 10.59
CA ILE A 617 9.05 28.36 9.63
C ILE A 617 9.27 29.10 8.30
N PHE A 618 8.28 29.84 7.80
CA PHE A 618 8.42 30.61 6.57
C PHE A 618 9.51 31.67 6.67
N ALA A 619 9.56 32.41 7.78
CA ALA A 619 10.52 33.48 8.02
C ALA A 619 11.96 32.97 8.18
N ASN A 620 12.12 31.80 8.84
CA ASN A 620 13.42 31.21 9.13
C ASN A 620 13.91 30.27 8.02
N ALA A 621 13.10 30.06 6.95
CA ALA A 621 13.46 29.16 5.87
C ALA A 621 14.74 29.61 5.16
N PRO A 622 15.74 28.73 5.02
CA PRO A 622 16.94 29.06 4.28
C PRO A 622 16.60 29.40 2.83
N GLU A 623 17.38 30.29 2.24
CA GLU A 623 17.22 30.59 0.82
C GLU A 623 17.37 29.30 -0.02
N ALA A 624 16.39 29.08 -0.89
CA ALA A 624 16.45 27.91 -1.77
C ALA A 624 17.60 28.07 -2.79
N PRO A 625 18.39 27.02 -3.06
CA PRO A 625 19.42 27.09 -4.08
C PRO A 625 18.81 27.48 -5.43
N GLN A 626 19.52 28.28 -6.20
CA GLN A 626 19.07 28.68 -7.55
C GLN A 626 19.12 27.53 -8.56
N GLU A 627 20.05 26.61 -8.36
CA GLU A 627 20.28 25.46 -9.24
C GLU A 627 20.42 24.14 -8.45
N GLY A 628 20.20 23.01 -9.12
CA GLY A 628 20.32 21.67 -8.57
C GLY A 628 19.01 20.89 -8.55
N ARG A 629 19.12 19.57 -8.38
CA ARG A 629 18.01 18.62 -8.47
C ARG A 629 16.80 18.98 -7.61
N PHE A 630 17.01 19.55 -6.42
CA PHE A 630 15.97 19.89 -5.45
C PHE A 630 15.63 21.39 -5.36
N ALA A 631 16.33 22.24 -6.11
CA ALA A 631 16.13 23.70 -6.03
C ALA A 631 14.68 24.10 -6.36
N ARG A 632 14.15 23.59 -7.46
CA ARG A 632 12.75 23.84 -7.85
C ARG A 632 11.76 23.36 -6.80
N PHE A 633 11.98 22.19 -6.23
CA PHE A 633 11.09 21.59 -5.23
C PHE A 633 11.04 22.45 -3.96
N ARG A 634 12.19 22.93 -3.47
CA ARG A 634 12.27 23.84 -2.30
C ARG A 634 11.57 25.17 -2.55
N ARG A 635 11.77 25.75 -3.72
CA ARG A 635 11.12 27.00 -4.12
C ARG A 635 9.59 26.84 -4.17
N MET A 636 9.13 25.73 -4.72
CA MET A 636 7.69 25.42 -4.77
C MET A 636 7.08 25.21 -3.39
N GLY A 637 7.77 24.55 -2.45
CA GLY A 637 7.32 24.40 -1.07
C GLY A 637 7.12 25.76 -0.38
N LYS A 638 8.12 26.65 -0.45
CA LYS A 638 8.01 28.01 0.11
C LYS A 638 6.92 28.84 -0.57
N PHE A 639 6.74 28.66 -1.87
CA PHE A 639 5.68 29.29 -2.63
C PHE A 639 4.27 28.83 -2.19
N GLN A 640 4.07 27.55 -1.96
CA GLN A 640 2.81 27.02 -1.42
C GLN A 640 2.55 27.54 -0.01
N THR A 641 3.58 27.59 0.86
CA THR A 641 3.47 28.14 2.20
C THR A 641 3.04 29.60 2.17
N ALA A 642 3.65 30.41 1.29
CA ALA A 642 3.23 31.81 1.11
C ALA A 642 1.77 31.91 0.65
N ALA A 643 1.33 31.03 -0.26
CA ALA A 643 -0.06 31.03 -0.74
C ALA A 643 -1.06 30.68 0.37
N GLU A 644 -0.77 29.67 1.19
CA GLU A 644 -1.64 29.30 2.32
C GLU A 644 -1.60 30.35 3.44
N LEU A 645 -0.44 30.93 3.75
CA LEU A 645 -0.33 32.02 4.73
C LEU A 645 -1.06 33.29 4.26
N TYR A 646 -0.98 33.63 2.97
CA TYR A 646 -1.75 34.75 2.45
C TYR A 646 -3.25 34.54 2.61
N GLN A 647 -3.76 33.37 2.23
CA GLN A 647 -5.16 33.02 2.40
C GLN A 647 -5.61 33.02 3.88
N THR A 648 -4.69 32.74 4.81
CA THR A 648 -4.97 32.68 6.24
C THR A 648 -4.95 34.06 6.90
N THR A 649 -4.00 34.90 6.53
CA THR A 649 -3.69 36.16 7.24
C THR A 649 -4.11 37.42 6.47
N GLY A 650 -4.17 37.36 5.15
CA GLY A 650 -4.30 38.52 4.28
C GLY A 650 -3.04 39.40 4.24
N ASP A 651 -1.92 38.99 4.86
CA ASP A 651 -0.72 39.83 4.98
C ASP A 651 -0.03 39.97 3.62
N LYS A 652 0.16 41.21 3.23
CA LYS A 652 0.73 41.60 1.95
C LYS A 652 2.13 41.04 1.67
N GLN A 653 2.93 40.78 2.69
CA GLN A 653 4.28 40.22 2.48
C GLN A 653 4.25 38.87 1.74
N TYR A 654 3.26 38.01 2.02
CA TYR A 654 3.11 36.74 1.35
C TYR A 654 2.61 36.90 -0.09
N PHE A 655 1.71 37.83 -0.31
CA PHE A 655 1.27 38.18 -1.65
C PHE A 655 2.42 38.72 -2.51
N ASP A 656 3.23 39.64 -1.96
CA ASP A 656 4.40 40.19 -2.65
C ASP A 656 5.39 39.06 -3.02
N TYR A 657 5.67 38.13 -2.09
CA TYR A 657 6.52 36.96 -2.36
C TYR A 657 5.96 36.10 -3.51
N ILE A 658 4.65 35.85 -3.56
CA ILE A 658 4.01 35.10 -4.65
C ILE A 658 4.19 35.81 -5.97
N VAL A 659 3.95 37.13 -6.03
CA VAL A 659 4.08 37.92 -7.24
C VAL A 659 5.52 37.97 -7.75
N GLU A 660 6.49 38.12 -6.87
CA GLU A 660 7.92 38.10 -7.19
C GLU A 660 8.40 36.78 -7.75
N ASN A 661 7.79 35.69 -7.30
CA ASN A 661 8.12 34.33 -7.73
C ASN A 661 7.11 33.73 -8.72
N TRP A 662 6.28 34.55 -9.38
CA TRP A 662 5.20 34.09 -10.26
C TRP A 662 5.65 33.20 -11.41
N ASP A 663 6.88 33.34 -11.88
CA ASP A 663 7.43 32.51 -12.94
C ASP A 663 7.55 31.02 -12.56
N LEU A 664 7.67 30.73 -11.25
CA LEU A 664 7.66 29.36 -10.77
C LEU A 664 6.32 28.67 -11.02
N CYS A 665 5.21 29.38 -10.77
CA CYS A 665 3.91 28.78 -10.99
C CYS A 665 3.57 28.69 -12.48
N VAL A 666 4.06 29.59 -13.33
CA VAL A 666 3.91 29.44 -14.79
C VAL A 666 4.63 28.17 -15.28
N GLN A 667 5.84 27.91 -14.76
CA GLN A 667 6.61 26.69 -15.09
C GLN A 667 6.02 25.42 -14.50
N ALA A 668 5.22 25.50 -13.47
CA ALA A 668 4.67 24.38 -12.69
C ALA A 668 3.14 24.48 -12.53
N ALA A 669 2.46 25.04 -13.54
CA ALA A 669 1.05 25.39 -13.44
C ALA A 669 0.17 24.24 -12.92
N GLY A 670 0.37 23.02 -13.39
CA GLY A 670 -0.34 21.84 -12.94
C GLY A 670 -0.11 21.47 -11.46
N SER A 671 1.03 21.85 -10.89
CA SER A 671 1.39 21.54 -9.51
C SER A 671 0.91 22.60 -8.51
N CYS A 672 0.57 23.78 -8.96
CA CYS A 672 0.25 24.90 -8.06
C CYS A 672 -1.15 25.52 -8.27
N ALA A 673 -1.77 25.31 -9.42
CA ALA A 673 -3.05 25.95 -9.73
C ALA A 673 -4.17 25.63 -8.73
N TRP A 674 -4.16 24.39 -8.19
CA TRP A 674 -5.18 23.93 -7.29
C TRP A 674 -5.23 24.70 -5.95
N TYR A 675 -4.11 25.27 -5.48
CA TYR A 675 -4.09 26.12 -4.28
C TYR A 675 -3.95 27.61 -4.59
N LEU A 676 -3.57 28.00 -5.81
CA LEU A 676 -3.39 29.40 -6.21
C LEU A 676 -4.65 30.08 -6.76
N ALA A 677 -5.65 29.32 -7.15
CA ALA A 677 -6.82 29.87 -7.83
C ALA A 677 -7.46 31.11 -7.13
N PRO A 678 -7.60 31.18 -5.78
CA PRO A 678 -8.15 32.38 -5.14
C PRO A 678 -7.25 33.61 -5.34
N ILE A 679 -5.92 33.43 -5.31
CA ILE A 679 -4.93 34.48 -5.46
C ILE A 679 -4.86 34.95 -6.91
N GLU A 680 -4.85 34.03 -7.88
CA GLU A 680 -4.91 34.34 -9.33
C GLU A 680 -6.18 35.13 -9.65
N LYS A 681 -7.31 34.75 -9.10
CA LYS A 681 -8.58 35.47 -9.27
C LYS A 681 -8.46 36.91 -8.77
N GLU A 682 -7.88 37.12 -7.59
CA GLU A 682 -7.61 38.47 -7.04
C GLU A 682 -6.67 39.27 -7.96
N MET A 683 -5.55 38.65 -8.38
CA MET A 683 -4.59 39.28 -9.31
C MET A 683 -5.23 39.66 -10.63
N SER A 684 -6.13 38.88 -11.18
CA SER A 684 -6.80 39.09 -12.45
C SER A 684 -7.66 40.36 -12.47
N THR A 685 -8.13 40.82 -11.31
CA THR A 685 -8.88 42.07 -11.15
C THR A 685 -7.99 43.31 -11.33
N GLN A 686 -6.68 43.17 -11.22
CA GLN A 686 -5.72 44.25 -11.23
C GLN A 686 -4.98 44.34 -12.57
N ARG A 687 -5.07 45.48 -13.25
CA ARG A 687 -4.46 45.70 -14.62
C ARG A 687 -2.97 45.39 -14.65
N LYS A 688 -2.23 45.63 -13.58
CA LYS A 688 -0.77 45.45 -13.51
C LYS A 688 -0.35 43.97 -13.62
N TYR A 689 -1.22 42.99 -13.20
CA TYR A 689 -0.93 41.56 -13.22
C TYR A 689 -1.49 40.83 -14.44
N ARG A 690 -2.18 41.51 -15.35
CA ARG A 690 -2.87 40.89 -16.49
C ARG A 690 -1.96 40.02 -17.34
N LYS A 691 -0.70 40.41 -17.56
CA LYS A 691 0.25 39.61 -18.33
C LYS A 691 0.65 38.32 -17.61
N GLN A 692 0.85 38.39 -16.31
CA GLN A 692 1.20 37.25 -15.46
C GLN A 692 0.07 36.21 -15.42
N CYS A 693 -1.17 36.66 -15.18
CA CYS A 693 -2.33 35.77 -15.20
C CYS A 693 -2.56 35.17 -16.60
N ALA A 694 -2.35 35.92 -17.69
CA ALA A 694 -2.47 35.39 -19.04
C ALA A 694 -1.43 34.29 -19.33
N ALA A 695 -0.16 34.49 -18.93
CA ALA A 695 0.90 33.49 -19.09
C ALA A 695 0.61 32.23 -18.27
N PHE A 696 0.06 32.39 -17.07
CA PHE A 696 -0.32 31.25 -16.22
C PHE A 696 -1.49 30.46 -16.84
N ARG A 697 -2.52 31.12 -17.36
CA ARG A 697 -3.62 30.43 -18.05
C ARG A 697 -3.18 29.73 -19.32
N GLU A 698 -2.23 30.29 -20.10
CA GLU A 698 -1.63 29.60 -21.23
C GLU A 698 -0.89 28.32 -20.80
N ALA A 699 -0.15 28.40 -19.68
CA ALA A 699 0.52 27.23 -19.10
C ALA A 699 -0.49 26.16 -18.63
N LEU A 700 -1.66 26.56 -18.10
CA LEU A 700 -2.74 25.63 -17.73
C LEU A 700 -3.32 24.92 -18.94
N VAL A 701 -3.50 25.61 -20.07
CA VAL A 701 -3.95 24.97 -21.32
C VAL A 701 -2.96 23.88 -21.78
N LYS A 702 -1.65 24.18 -21.74
CA LYS A 702 -0.61 23.19 -22.05
C LYS A 702 -0.61 22.02 -21.06
N TYR A 703 -0.84 22.31 -19.80
CA TYR A 703 -0.95 21.25 -18.78
C TYR A 703 -2.17 20.37 -19.00
N ARG A 704 -3.30 20.94 -19.40
CA ARG A 704 -4.49 20.17 -19.77
C ARG A 704 -4.21 19.18 -20.89
N GLU A 705 -3.51 19.61 -21.98
CA GLU A 705 -3.10 18.72 -23.07
C GLU A 705 -2.26 17.54 -22.58
N GLN A 706 -1.35 17.81 -21.63
CA GLN A 706 -0.56 16.76 -20.98
C GLN A 706 -1.43 15.78 -20.17
N LEU A 707 -2.40 16.31 -19.40
CA LEU A 707 -3.35 15.49 -18.62
C LEU A 707 -4.24 14.64 -19.52
N ASP A 708 -4.78 15.21 -20.60
CA ASP A 708 -5.60 14.48 -21.56
C ASP A 708 -4.80 13.30 -22.17
N LYS A 709 -3.53 13.52 -22.47
CA LYS A 709 -2.63 12.44 -22.92
C LYS A 709 -2.46 11.37 -21.87
N GLN A 710 -2.15 11.75 -20.62
CA GLN A 710 -1.96 10.80 -19.51
C GLN A 710 -3.24 10.01 -19.21
N SER A 711 -4.40 10.67 -19.22
CA SER A 711 -5.69 10.02 -19.00
C SER A 711 -6.05 9.05 -20.13
N SER A 712 -5.59 9.31 -21.37
CA SER A 712 -5.81 8.42 -22.51
C SER A 712 -4.87 7.20 -22.54
N GLU A 713 -3.87 7.13 -21.67
CA GLU A 713 -2.95 5.98 -21.56
C GLU A 713 -3.65 4.74 -20.99
N THR A 714 -4.81 4.90 -20.35
CA THR A 714 -5.58 3.80 -19.78
C THR A 714 -7.06 3.84 -20.20
N PRO A 715 -7.75 2.72 -20.22
CA PRO A 715 -9.17 2.69 -20.51
C PRO A 715 -10.03 3.36 -19.44
N TYR A 716 -9.48 3.58 -18.25
CA TYR A 716 -10.18 4.14 -17.07
C TYR A 716 -10.19 5.68 -17.05
N GLY A 717 -9.45 6.33 -17.94
CA GLY A 717 -9.36 7.80 -17.99
C GLY A 717 -8.59 8.43 -16.82
N VAL A 718 -7.76 7.67 -16.14
CA VAL A 718 -6.83 8.10 -15.08
C VAL A 718 -5.46 7.47 -15.30
N PRO A 719 -4.36 8.10 -14.86
CA PRO A 719 -3.03 7.49 -14.95
C PRO A 719 -2.92 6.29 -14.00
N TYR A 720 -2.37 5.17 -14.48
CA TYR A 720 -2.13 3.97 -13.68
C TYR A 720 -0.62 3.73 -13.55
N ARG A 721 -0.08 4.05 -12.40
CA ARG A 721 1.37 4.02 -12.14
C ARG A 721 1.68 3.41 -10.77
N PRO A 722 1.29 2.15 -10.54
CA PRO A 722 1.58 1.50 -9.27
C PRO A 722 3.10 1.33 -9.09
N SER A 723 3.54 1.53 -7.85
CA SER A 723 4.91 1.26 -7.42
C SER A 723 4.97 -0.10 -6.71
N ILE A 724 5.58 -0.19 -5.53
CA ILE A 724 5.49 -1.37 -4.67
C ILE A 724 4.10 -1.50 -4.05
N TRP A 725 3.42 -0.36 -3.81
CA TRP A 725 2.01 -0.32 -3.47
C TRP A 725 1.13 -0.25 -4.71
N GLY A 726 -0.18 -0.34 -4.52
CA GLY A 726 -1.14 -0.16 -5.59
C GLY A 726 -1.25 1.28 -6.11
N ALA A 727 -2.07 1.48 -7.11
CA ALA A 727 -2.25 2.78 -7.78
C ALA A 727 -3.27 3.71 -7.09
N GLY A 728 -4.00 3.21 -6.08
CA GLY A 728 -5.18 3.90 -5.55
C GLY A 728 -4.89 5.24 -4.89
N TRP A 729 -3.79 5.37 -4.16
CA TRP A 729 -3.44 6.61 -3.48
C TRP A 729 -3.08 7.74 -4.45
N ASP A 730 -2.29 7.45 -5.45
CA ASP A 730 -1.93 8.43 -6.48
C ASP A 730 -3.15 8.88 -7.28
N ILE A 731 -4.08 7.96 -7.57
CA ILE A 731 -5.32 8.27 -8.29
C ILE A 731 -6.25 9.14 -7.44
N GLN A 732 -6.35 8.89 -6.14
CA GLN A 732 -7.09 9.76 -5.22
C GLN A 732 -6.51 11.18 -5.21
N SER A 733 -5.18 11.31 -5.06
CA SER A 733 -4.48 12.59 -5.09
C SER A 733 -4.65 13.30 -6.44
N PHE A 734 -4.63 12.56 -7.54
CA PHE A 734 -4.91 13.08 -8.87
C PHE A 734 -6.31 13.70 -8.96
N GLY A 735 -7.34 12.97 -8.55
CA GLY A 735 -8.72 13.44 -8.57
C GLY A 735 -8.97 14.62 -7.64
N TYR A 736 -8.39 14.61 -6.44
CA TYR A 736 -8.43 15.71 -5.48
C TYR A 736 -7.94 17.03 -6.08
N ARG A 737 -6.76 17.03 -6.68
CA ARG A 737 -6.19 18.22 -7.33
C ARG A 737 -7.03 18.66 -8.52
N HIS A 738 -7.54 17.71 -9.27
CA HIS A 738 -8.35 17.96 -10.46
C HIS A 738 -9.68 18.63 -10.14
N TYR A 739 -10.29 18.34 -8.97
CA TYR A 739 -11.48 19.04 -8.52
C TYR A 739 -11.26 20.56 -8.50
N PHE A 740 -10.18 21.04 -7.91
CA PHE A 740 -9.90 22.47 -7.84
C PHE A 740 -9.62 23.07 -9.23
N LEU A 741 -9.01 22.32 -10.14
CA LEU A 741 -8.81 22.74 -11.52
C LEU A 741 -10.16 22.89 -12.25
N ALA A 742 -11.00 21.88 -12.20
CA ALA A 742 -12.33 21.90 -12.82
C ALA A 742 -13.24 22.98 -12.22
N LYS A 743 -13.15 23.18 -10.89
CA LYS A 743 -13.96 24.17 -10.18
C LYS A 743 -13.57 25.62 -10.51
N ASN A 744 -12.26 25.90 -10.58
CA ASN A 744 -11.74 27.25 -10.71
C ASN A 744 -11.44 27.65 -12.17
N TYR A 745 -11.21 26.67 -13.04
CA TYR A 745 -10.91 26.88 -14.46
C TYR A 745 -11.79 26.01 -15.36
N PRO A 746 -13.15 26.10 -15.24
CA PRO A 746 -14.07 25.21 -15.96
C PRO A 746 -14.04 25.40 -17.49
N ASP A 747 -13.50 26.53 -17.98
CA ASP A 747 -13.24 26.78 -19.39
C ASP A 747 -12.03 26.03 -19.94
N ILE A 748 -11.17 25.48 -19.06
CA ILE A 748 -9.97 24.73 -19.42
C ILE A 748 -10.12 23.24 -19.06
N PHE A 749 -10.64 22.94 -17.87
CA PHE A 749 -10.68 21.58 -17.32
C PHE A 749 -12.12 21.09 -17.15
N ALA A 750 -12.45 19.95 -17.74
CA ALA A 750 -13.68 19.23 -17.50
C ALA A 750 -13.60 18.46 -16.17
N PRO A 751 -14.72 18.09 -15.54
CA PRO A 751 -14.75 17.36 -14.27
C PRO A 751 -14.52 15.85 -14.40
N ASP A 752 -14.47 15.29 -15.62
CA ASP A 752 -14.48 13.85 -15.88
C ASP A 752 -13.40 13.09 -15.12
N GLN A 753 -12.20 13.67 -14.95
CA GLN A 753 -11.10 13.03 -14.24
C GLN A 753 -11.40 12.86 -12.74
N VAL A 754 -12.24 13.70 -12.14
CA VAL A 754 -12.69 13.54 -10.75
C VAL A 754 -13.58 12.30 -10.65
N PHE A 755 -14.55 12.20 -11.57
CA PHE A 755 -15.47 11.06 -11.62
C PHE A 755 -14.74 9.74 -11.92
N ASN A 756 -13.81 9.77 -12.87
CA ASN A 756 -12.99 8.62 -13.22
C ASN A 756 -12.11 8.15 -12.06
N ALA A 757 -11.50 9.09 -11.32
CA ALA A 757 -10.71 8.76 -10.13
C ALA A 757 -11.56 8.12 -9.03
N LEU A 758 -12.77 8.65 -8.78
CA LEU A 758 -13.69 8.05 -7.82
C LEU A 758 -14.15 6.66 -8.29
N ASN A 759 -14.55 6.51 -9.55
CA ASN A 759 -14.97 5.22 -10.09
C ASN A 759 -13.86 4.17 -10.01
N PHE A 760 -12.61 4.57 -10.24
CA PHE A 760 -11.46 3.67 -10.11
C PHE A 760 -11.33 3.14 -8.68
N VAL A 761 -11.38 4.01 -7.69
CA VAL A 761 -11.33 3.62 -6.26
C VAL A 761 -12.52 2.75 -5.87
N LEU A 762 -13.68 2.96 -6.49
CA LEU A 762 -14.92 2.26 -6.20
C LEU A 762 -15.15 0.99 -7.04
N GLY A 763 -14.14 0.46 -7.75
CA GLY A 763 -14.23 -0.84 -8.41
C GLY A 763 -14.05 -0.87 -9.93
N CYS A 764 -14.00 0.28 -10.60
CA CYS A 764 -13.73 0.37 -12.04
C CYS A 764 -12.20 0.43 -12.28
N HIS A 765 -11.49 -0.69 -12.02
CA HIS A 765 -10.04 -0.82 -12.10
C HIS A 765 -9.63 -2.17 -12.71
N PRO A 766 -8.38 -2.34 -13.20
CA PRO A 766 -7.97 -3.57 -13.87
C PRO A 766 -7.88 -4.79 -12.96
N GLY A 767 -8.04 -5.98 -13.55
CA GLY A 767 -7.91 -7.28 -12.90
C GLY A 767 -9.24 -7.96 -12.57
N LEU A 768 -9.15 -9.20 -12.12
CA LEU A 768 -10.33 -10.05 -11.80
C LEU A 768 -11.12 -9.54 -10.61
N ASN A 769 -10.43 -9.02 -9.61
CA ASN A 769 -11.04 -8.50 -8.39
C ASN A 769 -11.49 -7.05 -8.61
N GLN A 770 -12.77 -6.79 -8.47
CA GLN A 770 -13.40 -5.48 -8.67
C GLN A 770 -13.87 -4.84 -7.37
N GLN A 771 -13.37 -5.29 -6.22
CA GLN A 771 -13.76 -4.73 -4.94
C GLN A 771 -13.40 -3.24 -4.86
N SER A 772 -14.26 -2.45 -4.22
CA SER A 772 -13.94 -1.08 -3.82
C SER A 772 -12.70 -1.07 -2.92
N PHE A 773 -11.82 -0.10 -3.09
CA PHE A 773 -10.67 0.09 -2.20
C PHE A 773 -11.07 0.64 -0.84
N ALA A 774 -12.24 1.25 -0.73
CA ALA A 774 -12.76 1.77 0.51
C ALA A 774 -13.47 0.67 1.30
N SER A 775 -12.87 0.25 2.41
CA SER A 775 -13.40 -0.80 3.29
C SER A 775 -14.83 -0.49 3.73
N GLY A 776 -15.75 -1.43 3.54
CA GLY A 776 -17.16 -1.29 3.88
C GLY A 776 -17.99 -0.45 2.93
N VAL A 777 -17.45 -0.02 1.81
CA VAL A 777 -18.14 0.85 0.86
C VAL A 777 -18.36 0.14 -0.47
N GLY A 778 -19.61 0.12 -0.93
CA GLY A 778 -20.02 -0.52 -2.17
C GLY A 778 -20.58 -1.93 -1.99
N ALA A 779 -20.90 -2.60 -3.09
CA ALA A 779 -21.47 -3.95 -3.08
C ALA A 779 -20.46 -4.98 -2.54
N GLN A 780 -19.19 -4.77 -2.86
CA GLN A 780 -18.05 -5.54 -2.33
C GLN A 780 -16.88 -4.60 -2.12
N SER A 781 -16.15 -4.76 -1.03
CA SER A 781 -14.99 -3.93 -0.73
C SER A 781 -13.80 -4.76 -0.27
N ALA A 782 -12.61 -4.26 -0.53
CA ALA A 782 -11.40 -4.69 0.15
C ALA A 782 -11.49 -4.34 1.64
N THR A 783 -10.67 -4.97 2.44
CA THR A 783 -10.52 -4.68 3.87
C THR A 783 -9.07 -4.34 4.12
N VAL A 784 -8.82 -3.29 4.91
CA VAL A 784 -7.46 -2.95 5.33
C VAL A 784 -6.86 -4.14 6.06
N GLY A 785 -5.72 -4.59 5.60
CA GLY A 785 -5.02 -5.77 6.14
C GLY A 785 -3.78 -5.45 6.97
N TYR A 786 -3.62 -4.21 7.41
CA TYR A 786 -2.46 -3.71 8.12
C TYR A 786 -2.88 -2.90 9.35
N GLY A 787 -2.00 -2.76 10.34
CA GLY A 787 -2.35 -2.10 11.58
C GLY A 787 -3.27 -2.94 12.47
N LEU A 788 -4.22 -2.29 13.12
CA LEU A 788 -5.14 -2.92 14.08
C LEU A 788 -5.95 -4.10 13.50
N ASN A 789 -6.10 -4.18 12.18
CA ASN A 789 -6.79 -5.30 11.53
C ASN A 789 -5.93 -6.57 11.40
N ARG A 790 -4.63 -6.46 11.59
CA ARG A 790 -3.70 -7.50 11.18
C ARG A 790 -3.71 -8.72 12.07
N ALA A 791 -3.82 -8.50 13.39
CA ALA A 791 -3.72 -9.59 14.36
C ALA A 791 -5.05 -10.31 14.59
N ASP A 792 -6.16 -9.59 14.61
CA ASP A 792 -7.45 -10.10 15.08
C ASP A 792 -8.50 -10.28 13.98
N TRP A 793 -8.14 -9.98 12.72
CA TRP A 793 -9.04 -10.03 11.57
C TRP A 793 -10.22 -9.04 11.69
N SER A 794 -10.04 -7.99 12.46
CA SER A 794 -11.05 -6.98 12.64
C SER A 794 -11.34 -6.24 11.34
N TYR A 795 -12.60 -5.93 11.15
CA TYR A 795 -13.08 -5.16 10.03
C TYR A 795 -13.22 -3.70 10.44
N ILE A 796 -12.45 -2.81 9.80
CA ILE A 796 -12.52 -1.36 10.04
C ILE A 796 -13.09 -0.68 8.80
N PRO A 797 -14.32 -0.16 8.83
CA PRO A 797 -14.90 0.59 7.73
C PRO A 797 -14.15 1.90 7.47
N GLY A 798 -14.10 2.33 6.21
CA GLY A 798 -13.59 3.64 5.83
C GLY A 798 -12.09 3.72 5.59
N GLY A 799 -11.31 2.69 5.96
CA GLY A 799 -9.93 2.59 5.53
C GLY A 799 -9.84 2.37 4.03
N VAL A 800 -8.95 3.04 3.34
CA VAL A 800 -8.78 2.93 1.89
C VAL A 800 -7.45 2.28 1.57
N VAL A 801 -7.51 1.05 1.06
CA VAL A 801 -6.32 0.29 0.71
C VAL A 801 -5.57 0.93 -0.46
N SER A 802 -4.28 0.62 -0.59
CA SER A 802 -3.48 1.12 -1.72
C SER A 802 -3.98 0.59 -3.07
N GLY A 803 -4.65 -0.55 -3.08
CA GLY A 803 -5.43 -1.06 -4.19
C GLY A 803 -4.62 -1.83 -5.22
N THR A 804 -5.09 -1.80 -6.47
CA THR A 804 -4.54 -2.62 -7.56
C THR A 804 -3.06 -2.34 -7.80
N ALA A 805 -2.24 -3.37 -7.62
CA ALA A 805 -0.81 -3.38 -7.90
C ALA A 805 -0.52 -3.90 -9.32
N LEU A 806 0.72 -3.76 -9.73
CA LEU A 806 1.23 -4.31 -10.97
C LEU A 806 2.31 -5.36 -10.68
N ILE A 807 1.97 -6.62 -10.90
CA ILE A 807 2.97 -7.68 -10.98
C ILE A 807 3.60 -7.56 -12.37
N ARG A 808 4.81 -7.03 -12.37
CA ARG A 808 5.49 -6.71 -13.63
C ARG A 808 5.69 -7.94 -14.50
N PRO A 809 5.67 -7.75 -15.83
CA PRO A 809 5.57 -6.45 -16.50
C PRO A 809 4.14 -5.97 -16.75
N ASP A 810 3.10 -6.81 -16.61
CA ASP A 810 1.79 -6.50 -17.18
C ASP A 810 0.58 -7.13 -16.47
N PHE A 811 0.75 -7.79 -15.32
CA PHE A 811 -0.35 -8.45 -14.61
C PHE A 811 -0.91 -7.56 -13.49
N PRO A 812 -2.13 -7.03 -13.64
CA PRO A 812 -2.80 -6.27 -12.59
C PRO A 812 -3.39 -7.21 -11.55
N GLU A 813 -3.20 -6.88 -10.27
CA GLU A 813 -3.65 -7.72 -9.17
C GLU A 813 -4.20 -6.87 -8.01
N LEU A 814 -5.31 -7.30 -7.45
CA LEU A 814 -5.80 -6.85 -6.16
C LEU A 814 -6.04 -8.09 -5.30
N LEU A 815 -5.10 -8.41 -4.45
CA LEU A 815 -5.29 -9.34 -3.35
C LEU A 815 -5.99 -8.63 -2.19
N VAL A 816 -6.72 -9.39 -1.38
CA VAL A 816 -7.45 -8.84 -0.23
C VAL A 816 -7.09 -9.61 1.03
N PHE A 817 -7.46 -9.05 2.18
CA PHE A 817 -7.28 -9.72 3.45
C PHE A 817 -7.70 -11.21 3.37
N PRO A 818 -6.89 -12.17 3.84
CA PRO A 818 -5.74 -12.06 4.73
C PRO A 818 -4.37 -11.81 4.07
N PHE A 819 -4.32 -11.31 2.85
CA PHE A 819 -3.06 -10.80 2.31
C PHE A 819 -2.70 -9.50 3.05
N LEU A 820 -1.64 -9.52 3.83
CA LEU A 820 -1.34 -8.50 4.84
C LEU A 820 -0.31 -7.46 4.37
N TRP A 821 -0.14 -7.27 3.06
CA TRP A 821 0.96 -6.47 2.56
C TRP A 821 0.55 -5.60 1.38
N GLN A 822 1.19 -4.46 1.23
CA GLN A 822 1.18 -3.56 0.08
C GLN A 822 -0.22 -3.22 -0.48
N GLN A 823 -0.87 -4.15 -1.16
CA GLN A 823 -2.16 -3.89 -1.85
C GLN A 823 -3.30 -3.58 -0.89
N VAL A 824 -3.25 -4.09 0.33
CA VAL A 824 -4.27 -3.91 1.37
C VAL A 824 -3.82 -2.98 2.50
N GLU A 825 -2.66 -2.38 2.39
CA GLU A 825 -2.19 -1.37 3.33
C GLU A 825 -2.92 -0.05 3.15
N TYR A 826 -2.97 0.71 4.23
CA TYR A 826 -3.28 2.13 4.22
C TYR A 826 -2.05 2.94 4.66
N VAL A 827 -2.03 4.21 4.29
CA VAL A 827 -1.11 5.20 4.81
C VAL A 827 -1.88 6.47 5.08
N LEU A 828 -1.73 7.01 6.27
CA LEU A 828 -2.33 8.27 6.64
C LEU A 828 -1.84 9.40 5.72
N GLY A 829 -2.73 10.29 5.31
CA GLY A 829 -2.43 11.35 4.34
C GLY A 829 -2.35 10.88 2.88
N GLY A 830 -2.55 9.59 2.60
CA GLY A 830 -2.54 9.01 1.26
C GLY A 830 -3.84 8.36 0.83
N GLY A 831 -4.57 7.75 1.74
CA GLY A 831 -5.59 6.78 1.39
C GLY A 831 -6.97 6.94 2.01
N SER A 832 -7.28 7.91 2.83
CA SER A 832 -8.59 7.96 3.50
C SER A 832 -9.32 9.26 3.26
N SER A 833 -8.81 10.38 3.72
CA SER A 833 -9.45 11.68 3.56
C SER A 833 -9.45 12.17 2.11
N HIS A 834 -8.50 11.75 1.28
CA HIS A 834 -8.55 12.01 -0.15
C HIS A 834 -9.75 11.35 -0.82
N TYR A 835 -10.08 10.10 -0.43
CA TYR A 835 -11.27 9.42 -0.89
C TYR A 835 -12.54 10.14 -0.44
N MET A 836 -12.64 10.47 0.85
CA MET A 836 -13.75 11.27 1.38
C MET A 836 -13.92 12.57 0.56
N PHE A 837 -12.82 13.27 0.31
CA PHE A 837 -12.82 14.48 -0.52
C PHE A 837 -13.36 14.21 -1.92
N LEU A 838 -12.96 13.13 -2.60
CA LEU A 838 -13.41 12.78 -3.95
C LEU A 838 -14.92 12.54 -4.02
N VAL A 839 -15.48 11.86 -3.02
CA VAL A 839 -16.94 11.64 -2.96
C VAL A 839 -17.69 12.97 -2.83
N LEU A 840 -17.24 13.82 -1.90
CA LEU A 840 -17.84 15.16 -1.69
C LEU A 840 -17.66 16.06 -2.92
N ALA A 841 -16.50 15.98 -3.58
CA ALA A 841 -16.20 16.71 -4.81
C ALA A 841 -17.12 16.30 -5.97
N THR A 842 -17.31 14.99 -6.14
CA THR A 842 -18.22 14.45 -7.16
C THR A 842 -19.65 14.95 -6.92
N ARG A 843 -20.11 14.89 -5.69
CA ARG A 843 -21.42 15.42 -5.30
C ARG A 843 -21.55 16.93 -5.59
N ASP A 844 -20.58 17.75 -5.20
CA ASP A 844 -20.57 19.20 -5.46
C ASP A 844 -20.60 19.55 -6.96
N LEU A 845 -19.86 18.80 -7.79
CA LEU A 845 -19.82 19.01 -9.23
C LEU A 845 -21.13 18.59 -9.93
N MET A 846 -21.86 17.64 -9.35
CA MET A 846 -23.11 17.11 -9.93
C MET A 846 -24.37 17.84 -9.46
N THR A 847 -24.31 18.56 -8.33
CA THR A 847 -25.48 19.29 -7.78
C THR A 847 -25.60 20.72 -8.29
N LYS A 848 -24.67 21.20 -9.09
CA LYS A 848 -24.64 22.51 -9.76
C LYS A 848 -25.09 22.40 -11.21
#